data_11fe1348d7fddc6a51dd894f0b4ba96d
#
_entry.id   11fe1348d7fddc6a51dd894f0b4ba96d
#
_cell.length_a   1.000
_cell.length_b   1.000
_cell.length_c   1.000
_cell.angle_alpha   90.00
_cell.angle_beta   90.00
_cell.angle_gamma   90.00
#
_symmetry.space_group_name_H-M   'P 1'
#
loop_
_entity.id
_entity.type
_entity.pdbx_description
1 polymer ?
#
loop_
_entity_poly.entity_id
_entity_poly.type
_entity_poly.pdbx_seq_one_letter_code
_entity_poly.pdbx_strand_id
1 'polypeptide(L)'
;TLALAALILVSLIVAVGLLRGQPFVEMLIFGVALAVAVVPEALPAVVTISLAIGVQRLARRKALMRRLPAVETLGSTSVICSDKTGTLTRDEMTVRALHVDGRYLEVTGAGYLPQGRFLQDGVPLTDLGELERLLRAAALGSDAYLVHTEDEDRWRIKGDPTEGALVVAAAKAGLKKLDLDDRFPRLEEIPFTSESKRMTTLHQMSDGPVAFAKGAPEVILDACARRQSAEGDLPLDDDGRRRILDAAGGMAAQAMRVLAVAEKSDADCLDHAQEGLTFLGLVGMIDPPRPEAADAIRTCEAAGIRVLMMTGDHPATAEAVARELGLLREGRVVTGAELEALSAAEFADQVEGIQVYARVSPEHKLRVVTALQARGHVVAMTGDGVNDAPALKKAEIGVAMGISGTDVAKEAAAMMLTDDNFASIVAAVEEGRGIFDNIMKYLGFLLSSNIGEIGLMAGATLLGLPLPLTAVQILYVNLATDGLPALALAVDPPDADLMRRRPRHARAGVFTRPVVATILIAGLWSSAVNLWLFRWALGSGRSEAQAMTMTFAALVLIQFCNAYNFRSDRHSLLRRPFANRWLNLAVSWELALLLLVVYLPILQRPLGTLALSGADWLLVGGAALTIVPVMEASKWLRRRGLLGAEG
;
A
#
# COMPACT_ATOMS: atom_id res chain seq x y z
N THR A 1 32.77 -1.48 -0.56
CA THR A 1 33.48 -0.63 0.44
C THR A 1 33.72 -1.39 1.75
N LEU A 2 32.72 -2.04 2.37
CA LEU A 2 32.88 -2.84 3.60
C LEU A 2 33.90 -3.98 3.43
N ALA A 3 33.79 -4.78 2.36
CA ALA A 3 34.70 -5.88 2.09
C ALA A 3 36.16 -5.40 1.93
N LEU A 4 36.37 -4.23 1.30
CA LEU A 4 37.71 -3.66 1.16
C LEU A 4 38.29 -3.21 2.51
N ALA A 5 37.49 -2.53 3.34
CA ALA A 5 37.92 -2.10 4.68
C ALA A 5 38.26 -3.31 5.56
N ALA A 6 37.46 -4.35 5.46
CA ALA A 6 37.65 -5.60 6.17
C ALA A 6 38.93 -6.34 5.69
N LEU A 7 39.17 -6.40 4.38
CA LEU A 7 40.38 -7.01 3.83
C LEU A 7 41.65 -6.27 4.30
N ILE A 8 41.60 -4.94 4.34
CA ILE A 8 42.71 -4.11 4.88
C ILE A 8 42.95 -4.44 6.36
N LEU A 9 41.87 -4.54 7.15
CA LEU A 9 41.97 -4.83 8.58
C LEU A 9 42.54 -6.25 8.81
N VAL A 10 42.05 -7.25 8.09
CA VAL A 10 42.56 -8.63 8.16
C VAL A 10 44.04 -8.68 7.77
N SER A 11 44.44 -8.01 6.68
CA SER A 11 45.83 -7.95 6.25
C SER A 11 46.74 -7.29 7.32
N LEU A 12 46.23 -6.24 7.97
CA LEU A 12 46.94 -5.57 9.06
C LEU A 12 47.13 -6.50 10.28
N ILE A 13 46.09 -7.22 10.68
CA ILE A 13 46.14 -8.16 11.81
C ILE A 13 47.13 -9.29 11.52
N VAL A 14 47.09 -9.88 10.32
CA VAL A 14 48.02 -10.92 9.89
C VAL A 14 49.49 -10.38 9.91
N ALA A 15 49.72 -9.20 9.35
CA ALA A 15 51.04 -8.56 9.38
C ALA A 15 51.56 -8.34 10.81
N VAL A 16 50.71 -7.84 11.71
CA VAL A 16 51.09 -7.66 13.13
C VAL A 16 51.40 -8.98 13.81
N GLY A 17 50.63 -10.04 13.54
CA GLY A 17 50.87 -11.39 14.06
C GLY A 17 52.22 -11.94 13.62
N LEU A 18 52.54 -11.81 12.33
CA LEU A 18 53.83 -12.24 11.75
C LEU A 18 55.01 -11.45 12.36
N LEU A 19 54.87 -10.13 12.53
CA LEU A 19 55.88 -9.29 13.16
C LEU A 19 56.15 -9.68 14.63
N ARG A 20 55.18 -10.32 15.27
CA ARG A 20 55.29 -10.85 16.65
C ARG A 20 55.82 -12.28 16.73
N GLY A 21 56.23 -12.84 15.59
CA GLY A 21 56.85 -14.16 15.54
C GLY A 21 55.87 -15.32 15.52
N GLN A 22 54.59 -15.09 15.23
CA GLN A 22 53.65 -16.16 15.02
C GLN A 22 53.96 -16.94 13.76
N PRO A 23 53.74 -18.31 13.71
CA PRO A 23 54.01 -19.11 12.56
C PRO A 23 53.23 -18.66 11.30
N PHE A 24 53.88 -18.54 10.15
CA PHE A 24 53.29 -18.07 8.91
C PHE A 24 52.02 -18.87 8.50
N VAL A 25 52.06 -20.19 8.63
CA VAL A 25 50.97 -21.07 8.27
C VAL A 25 49.74 -20.83 9.15
N GLU A 26 49.94 -20.65 10.47
CA GLU A 26 48.85 -20.35 11.42
C GLU A 26 48.22 -18.99 11.10
N MET A 27 49.04 -17.96 10.86
CA MET A 27 48.56 -16.63 10.49
C MET A 27 47.88 -16.59 9.12
N LEU A 28 48.28 -17.44 8.18
CA LEU A 28 47.60 -17.56 6.90
C LEU A 28 46.21 -18.19 7.06
N ILE A 29 46.15 -19.32 7.76
CA ILE A 29 44.85 -19.99 8.05
C ILE A 29 43.93 -19.05 8.84
N PHE A 30 44.46 -18.36 9.82
CA PHE A 30 43.75 -17.37 10.59
C PHE A 30 43.25 -16.20 9.74
N GLY A 31 44.09 -15.64 8.89
CA GLY A 31 43.72 -14.55 7.97
C GLY A 31 42.62 -14.93 7.00
N VAL A 32 42.68 -16.17 6.47
CA VAL A 32 41.63 -16.70 5.60
C VAL A 32 40.32 -16.88 6.38
N ALA A 33 40.35 -17.47 7.58
CA ALA A 33 39.16 -17.62 8.41
C ALA A 33 38.52 -16.28 8.79
N LEU A 34 39.33 -15.28 9.13
CA LEU A 34 38.86 -13.95 9.45
C LEU A 34 38.32 -13.22 8.21
N ALA A 35 38.92 -13.40 7.03
CA ALA A 35 38.42 -12.85 5.77
C ALA A 35 37.06 -13.42 5.39
N VAL A 36 36.83 -14.72 5.66
CA VAL A 36 35.52 -15.38 5.52
C VAL A 36 34.54 -14.81 6.52
N ALA A 37 34.91 -14.66 7.80
CA ALA A 37 34.06 -14.11 8.86
C ALA A 37 33.56 -12.69 8.59
N VAL A 38 34.29 -11.90 7.82
CA VAL A 38 33.89 -10.53 7.47
C VAL A 38 32.71 -10.47 6.51
N VAL A 39 32.52 -11.49 5.68
CA VAL A 39 31.45 -11.55 4.68
C VAL A 39 30.25 -12.29 5.31
N PRO A 40 29.13 -11.60 5.56
CA PRO A 40 27.94 -12.28 6.09
C PRO A 40 27.34 -13.22 5.02
N GLU A 41 27.77 -14.46 5.01
CA GLU A 41 27.40 -15.46 3.97
C GLU A 41 25.88 -15.73 3.95
N ALA A 42 25.22 -15.64 5.08
CA ALA A 42 23.77 -15.80 5.20
C ALA A 42 22.98 -14.64 4.55
N LEU A 43 23.58 -13.46 4.37
CA LEU A 43 22.86 -12.26 3.95
C LEU A 43 22.11 -12.40 2.62
N PRO A 44 22.70 -12.88 1.51
CA PRO A 44 21.99 -13.01 0.24
C PRO A 44 20.80 -13.97 0.32
N ALA A 45 20.94 -15.07 1.06
CA ALA A 45 19.88 -16.04 1.27
C ALA A 45 18.74 -15.44 2.10
N VAL A 46 19.06 -14.77 3.21
CA VAL A 46 18.06 -14.13 4.10
C VAL A 46 17.30 -13.02 3.37
N VAL A 47 17.99 -12.16 2.60
CA VAL A 47 17.34 -11.12 1.78
C VAL A 47 16.36 -11.74 0.79
N THR A 48 16.78 -12.77 0.04
CA THR A 48 15.94 -13.42 -0.97
C THR A 48 14.70 -14.06 -0.33
N ILE A 49 14.88 -14.78 0.77
CA ILE A 49 13.77 -15.43 1.50
C ILE A 49 12.84 -14.37 2.10
N SER A 50 13.37 -13.30 2.69
CA SER A 50 12.59 -12.18 3.23
C SER A 50 11.70 -11.53 2.17
N LEU A 51 12.27 -11.24 0.99
CA LEU A 51 11.52 -10.67 -0.13
C LEU A 51 10.47 -11.65 -0.67
N ALA A 52 10.80 -12.94 -0.79
CA ALA A 52 9.85 -13.95 -1.27
C ALA A 52 8.64 -14.09 -0.32
N ILE A 53 8.87 -14.12 1.00
CA ILE A 53 7.80 -14.16 2.01
C ILE A 53 7.01 -12.85 1.98
N GLY A 54 7.68 -11.72 1.78
CA GLY A 54 7.04 -10.41 1.63
C GLY A 54 6.09 -10.37 0.44
N VAL A 55 6.52 -10.86 -0.72
CA VAL A 55 5.66 -10.97 -1.93
C VAL A 55 4.45 -11.88 -1.67
N GLN A 56 4.64 -12.99 -0.97
CA GLN A 56 3.52 -13.86 -0.60
C GLN A 56 2.51 -13.16 0.32
N ARG A 57 2.98 -12.34 1.27
CA ARG A 57 2.10 -11.54 2.15
C ARG A 57 1.38 -10.45 1.37
N LEU A 58 2.07 -9.76 0.46
CA LEU A 58 1.48 -8.78 -0.44
C LEU A 58 0.36 -9.39 -1.31
N ALA A 59 0.59 -10.57 -1.87
CA ALA A 59 -0.42 -11.29 -2.65
C ALA A 59 -1.68 -11.63 -1.83
N ARG A 60 -1.52 -12.00 -0.55
CA ARG A 60 -2.65 -12.21 0.37
C ARG A 60 -3.42 -10.91 0.67
N ARG A 61 -2.76 -9.77 0.57
CA ARG A 61 -3.35 -8.42 0.69
C ARG A 61 -3.78 -7.86 -0.66
N LYS A 62 -4.01 -8.72 -1.65
CA LYS A 62 -4.50 -8.36 -3.00
C LYS A 62 -3.54 -7.51 -3.85
N ALA A 63 -2.26 -7.44 -3.48
CA ALA A 63 -1.22 -6.74 -4.21
C ALA A 63 -0.21 -7.73 -4.79
N LEU A 64 -0.22 -7.93 -6.10
CA LEU A 64 0.72 -8.81 -6.81
C LEU A 64 1.92 -8.01 -7.29
N MET A 65 3.10 -8.32 -6.74
CA MET A 65 4.35 -7.69 -7.16
C MET A 65 4.93 -8.39 -8.41
N ARG A 66 5.26 -7.60 -9.41
CA ARG A 66 5.92 -8.08 -10.65
C ARG A 66 7.44 -7.91 -10.60
N ARG A 67 7.94 -7.02 -9.76
CA ARG A 67 9.38 -6.72 -9.63
C ARG A 67 9.78 -6.77 -8.15
N LEU A 68 10.63 -7.72 -7.78
CA LEU A 68 11.09 -7.88 -6.38
C LEU A 68 11.74 -6.62 -5.77
N PRO A 69 12.61 -5.87 -6.49
CA PRO A 69 13.20 -4.66 -5.91
C PRO A 69 12.19 -3.56 -5.56
N ALA A 70 11.02 -3.55 -6.21
CA ALA A 70 9.98 -2.56 -5.94
C ALA A 70 9.34 -2.73 -4.54
N VAL A 71 9.47 -3.89 -3.90
CA VAL A 71 8.96 -4.15 -2.54
C VAL A 71 9.64 -3.24 -1.51
N GLU A 72 10.96 -3.06 -1.62
CA GLU A 72 11.72 -2.17 -0.75
C GLU A 72 11.33 -0.71 -0.96
N THR A 73 11.20 -0.30 -2.23
CA THR A 73 10.81 1.06 -2.61
C THR A 73 9.40 1.39 -2.15
N LEU A 74 8.47 0.41 -2.18
CA LEU A 74 7.09 0.56 -1.75
C LEU A 74 6.99 1.04 -0.29
N GLY A 75 7.83 0.51 0.60
CA GLY A 75 7.91 0.96 2.00
C GLY A 75 8.38 2.40 2.19
N SER A 76 9.01 2.99 1.19
CA SER A 76 9.48 4.38 1.19
C SER A 76 8.52 5.35 0.51
N THR A 77 7.36 4.88 0.02
CA THR A 77 6.36 5.71 -0.66
C THR A 77 5.96 6.89 0.20
N SER A 78 6.09 8.10 -0.35
CA SER A 78 5.75 9.37 0.30
C SER A 78 4.57 10.08 -0.36
N VAL A 79 4.26 9.73 -1.63
CA VAL A 79 3.12 10.26 -2.37
C VAL A 79 2.43 9.12 -3.12
N ILE A 80 1.11 9.07 -3.06
CA ILE A 80 0.28 8.18 -3.89
C ILE A 80 -0.55 9.05 -4.82
N CYS A 81 -0.29 8.98 -6.11
CA CYS A 81 -1.09 9.59 -7.17
C CYS A 81 -2.13 8.57 -7.62
N SER A 82 -3.37 8.79 -7.24
CA SER A 82 -4.46 7.87 -7.55
C SER A 82 -5.36 8.39 -8.67
N ASP A 83 -5.67 7.54 -9.63
CA ASP A 83 -6.81 7.80 -10.49
C ASP A 83 -8.10 7.78 -9.65
N LYS A 84 -9.11 8.56 -10.06
CA LYS A 84 -10.42 8.57 -9.40
C LYS A 84 -11.22 7.32 -9.73
N THR A 85 -11.48 7.13 -11.03
CA THR A 85 -12.43 6.13 -11.53
C THR A 85 -11.88 4.72 -11.36
N GLY A 86 -12.70 3.81 -10.84
CA GLY A 86 -12.34 2.42 -10.63
C GLY A 86 -11.35 2.16 -9.47
N THR A 87 -10.65 3.20 -8.96
CA THR A 87 -9.67 3.08 -7.86
C THR A 87 -10.20 3.65 -6.55
N LEU A 88 -10.45 4.97 -6.50
CA LEU A 88 -11.06 5.65 -5.35
C LEU A 88 -12.57 5.49 -5.33
N THR A 89 -13.17 5.34 -6.52
CA THR A 89 -14.59 5.08 -6.72
C THR A 89 -14.81 3.65 -7.23
N ARG A 90 -16.07 3.22 -7.27
CA ARG A 90 -16.44 1.87 -7.66
C ARG A 90 -16.47 1.64 -9.17
N ASP A 91 -16.48 2.70 -9.98
CA ASP A 91 -16.82 2.68 -11.41
C ASP A 91 -18.23 2.12 -11.67
N GLU A 92 -19.12 2.39 -10.74
CA GLU A 92 -20.51 1.91 -10.75
C GLU A 92 -21.43 3.13 -10.66
N MET A 93 -21.83 3.70 -11.82
CA MET A 93 -22.77 4.81 -11.84
C MET A 93 -24.00 4.45 -11.00
N THR A 94 -24.36 5.33 -10.09
CA THR A 94 -25.45 5.11 -9.13
C THR A 94 -26.37 6.32 -9.09
N VAL A 95 -27.68 6.12 -9.23
CA VAL A 95 -28.67 7.18 -9.01
C VAL A 95 -28.69 7.53 -7.51
N ARG A 96 -28.44 8.80 -7.20
CA ARG A 96 -28.42 9.33 -5.84
C ARG A 96 -29.57 10.29 -5.55
N ALA A 97 -30.05 10.96 -6.59
CA ALA A 97 -31.13 11.93 -6.45
C ALA A 97 -32.08 11.88 -7.63
N LEU A 98 -33.33 12.20 -7.37
CA LEU A 98 -34.39 12.37 -8.35
C LEU A 98 -35.10 13.68 -8.08
N HIS A 99 -35.54 14.37 -9.14
CA HIS A 99 -36.40 15.54 -9.03
C HIS A 99 -37.68 15.29 -9.81
N VAL A 100 -38.79 15.13 -9.10
CA VAL A 100 -40.10 14.75 -9.64
C VAL A 100 -41.17 15.68 -9.08
N ASP A 101 -41.96 16.33 -9.93
CA ASP A 101 -43.05 17.24 -9.57
C ASP A 101 -42.64 18.28 -8.48
N GLY A 102 -41.46 18.91 -8.67
CA GLY A 102 -40.92 19.91 -7.75
C GLY A 102 -40.34 19.35 -6.44
N ARG A 103 -40.38 18.01 -6.23
CA ARG A 103 -39.84 17.33 -5.03
C ARG A 103 -38.45 16.81 -5.32
N TYR A 104 -37.54 16.98 -4.38
CA TYR A 104 -36.21 16.37 -4.38
C TYR A 104 -36.25 15.09 -3.57
N LEU A 105 -35.83 13.98 -4.18
CA LEU A 105 -35.84 12.66 -3.56
C LEU A 105 -34.41 12.10 -3.54
N GLU A 106 -33.99 11.59 -2.39
CA GLU A 106 -32.71 10.86 -2.27
C GLU A 106 -32.91 9.37 -2.54
N VAL A 107 -31.93 8.75 -3.17
CA VAL A 107 -31.93 7.30 -3.44
C VAL A 107 -30.79 6.64 -2.67
N THR A 108 -31.15 5.74 -1.75
CA THR A 108 -30.18 5.00 -0.95
C THR A 108 -29.66 3.74 -1.67
N GLY A 109 -28.59 3.16 -1.13
CA GLY A 109 -27.90 2.01 -1.73
C GLY A 109 -26.93 2.46 -2.81
N ALA A 110 -25.76 1.79 -2.87
CA ALA A 110 -24.68 2.11 -3.81
C ALA A 110 -24.40 0.94 -4.76
N GLY A 111 -23.90 1.27 -5.95
CA GLY A 111 -23.53 0.28 -6.95
C GLY A 111 -24.75 -0.39 -7.60
N TYR A 112 -24.53 -1.59 -8.12
CA TYR A 112 -25.52 -2.30 -8.91
C TYR A 112 -26.43 -3.22 -8.10
N LEU A 113 -26.33 -3.22 -6.76
CA LEU A 113 -27.26 -3.97 -5.91
C LEU A 113 -28.68 -3.37 -6.01
N PRO A 114 -29.72 -4.13 -6.41
CA PRO A 114 -31.09 -3.62 -6.58
C PRO A 114 -31.82 -3.51 -5.24
N GLN A 115 -31.15 -3.00 -4.21
CA GLN A 115 -31.67 -2.78 -2.88
C GLN A 115 -31.43 -1.33 -2.47
N GLY A 116 -32.48 -0.68 -2.00
CA GLY A 116 -32.44 0.72 -1.57
C GLY A 116 -33.82 1.26 -1.29
N ARG A 117 -33.89 2.54 -0.91
CA ARG A 117 -35.12 3.26 -0.59
C ARG A 117 -35.08 4.63 -1.24
N PHE A 118 -36.25 5.15 -1.55
CA PHE A 118 -36.44 6.53 -1.96
C PHE A 118 -36.86 7.34 -0.76
N LEU A 119 -36.15 8.42 -0.45
CA LEU A 119 -36.38 9.26 0.72
C LEU A 119 -36.77 10.66 0.27
N GLN A 120 -37.74 11.25 0.94
CA GLN A 120 -38.04 12.66 0.87
C GLN A 120 -37.77 13.27 2.26
N ASP A 121 -36.88 14.25 2.35
CA ASP A 121 -36.46 14.87 3.62
C ASP A 121 -36.03 13.82 4.67
N GLY A 122 -35.35 12.74 4.24
CA GLY A 122 -34.89 11.66 5.11
C GLY A 122 -35.95 10.62 5.47
N VAL A 123 -37.21 10.79 5.05
CA VAL A 123 -38.33 9.87 5.32
C VAL A 123 -38.56 8.95 4.10
N PRO A 124 -38.63 7.62 4.29
CA PRO A 124 -38.92 6.69 3.20
C PRO A 124 -40.30 6.93 2.59
N LEU A 125 -40.36 6.96 1.25
CA LEU A 125 -41.63 6.99 0.53
C LEU A 125 -42.37 5.65 0.71
N THR A 126 -43.66 5.74 0.99
CA THR A 126 -44.57 4.60 1.12
C THR A 126 -45.31 4.30 -0.20
N ASP A 127 -45.52 5.33 -1.00
CA ASP A 127 -46.13 5.24 -2.33
C ASP A 127 -45.18 5.87 -3.34
N LEU A 128 -45.03 5.21 -4.48
CA LEU A 128 -44.17 5.67 -5.55
C LEU A 128 -44.83 6.73 -6.46
N GLY A 129 -46.15 6.68 -6.62
CA GLY A 129 -46.88 7.69 -7.39
C GLY A 129 -46.25 8.02 -8.76
N GLU A 130 -45.96 9.32 -8.98
CA GLU A 130 -45.33 9.84 -10.20
C GLU A 130 -43.92 9.32 -10.41
N LEU A 131 -43.23 8.85 -9.34
CA LEU A 131 -41.91 8.28 -9.41
C LEU A 131 -41.88 6.96 -10.22
N GLU A 132 -42.93 6.12 -10.09
CA GLU A 132 -43.01 4.87 -10.86
C GLU A 132 -43.00 5.14 -12.37
N ARG A 133 -43.73 6.18 -12.81
CA ARG A 133 -43.80 6.59 -14.22
C ARG A 133 -42.42 7.01 -14.74
N LEU A 134 -41.69 7.82 -13.96
CA LEU A 134 -40.31 8.22 -14.28
C LEU A 134 -39.38 7.01 -14.39
N LEU A 135 -39.37 6.14 -13.37
CA LEU A 135 -38.45 5.00 -13.32
C LEU A 135 -38.75 3.94 -14.41
N ARG A 136 -40.03 3.71 -14.72
CA ARG A 136 -40.46 2.85 -15.84
C ARG A 136 -39.99 3.41 -17.18
N ALA A 137 -40.19 4.70 -17.45
CA ALA A 137 -39.73 5.36 -18.66
C ALA A 137 -38.20 5.32 -18.78
N ALA A 138 -37.48 5.57 -17.70
CA ALA A 138 -36.04 5.51 -17.66
C ALA A 138 -35.48 4.10 -17.94
N ALA A 139 -36.15 3.06 -17.41
CA ALA A 139 -35.74 1.67 -17.63
C ALA A 139 -36.05 1.23 -19.07
N LEU A 140 -37.28 1.48 -19.60
CA LEU A 140 -37.66 1.12 -20.95
C LEU A 140 -36.83 1.84 -22.00
N GLY A 141 -36.52 3.11 -21.77
CA GLY A 141 -35.63 3.90 -22.63
C GLY A 141 -34.14 3.57 -22.53
N SER A 142 -33.75 2.43 -21.95
CA SER A 142 -32.35 2.02 -21.75
C SER A 142 -32.07 0.68 -22.42
N ASP A 143 -30.80 0.48 -22.86
CA ASP A 143 -30.33 -0.78 -23.48
C ASP A 143 -29.59 -1.68 -22.48
N ALA A 144 -29.26 -1.15 -21.33
CA ALA A 144 -28.54 -1.87 -20.30
C ALA A 144 -29.43 -2.89 -19.56
N TYR A 145 -28.82 -3.97 -19.12
CA TYR A 145 -29.46 -5.02 -18.33
C TYR A 145 -28.71 -5.27 -17.03
N LEU A 146 -29.47 -5.47 -15.96
CA LEU A 146 -28.94 -5.90 -14.67
C LEU A 146 -28.90 -7.44 -14.63
N VAL A 147 -27.71 -7.99 -14.41
CA VAL A 147 -27.46 -9.45 -14.41
C VAL A 147 -26.87 -9.84 -13.06
N HIS A 148 -27.40 -10.92 -12.47
CA HIS A 148 -26.81 -11.55 -11.28
C HIS A 148 -25.88 -12.68 -11.71
N THR A 149 -24.63 -12.63 -11.27
CA THR A 149 -23.63 -13.66 -11.53
C THR A 149 -23.56 -14.59 -10.31
N GLU A 150 -24.10 -15.79 -10.42
CA GLU A 150 -24.22 -16.77 -9.32
C GLU A 150 -22.86 -17.18 -8.74
N ASP A 151 -21.84 -17.36 -9.59
CA ASP A 151 -20.49 -17.78 -9.18
C ASP A 151 -19.80 -16.78 -8.24
N GLU A 152 -20.14 -15.47 -8.33
CA GLU A 152 -19.51 -14.40 -7.54
C GLU A 152 -20.48 -13.74 -6.56
N ASP A 153 -21.77 -14.16 -6.55
CA ASP A 153 -22.86 -13.50 -5.80
C ASP A 153 -22.87 -11.97 -6.00
N ARG A 154 -22.66 -11.53 -7.25
CA ARG A 154 -22.56 -10.12 -7.62
C ARG A 154 -23.53 -9.73 -8.71
N TRP A 155 -24.04 -8.49 -8.57
CA TRP A 155 -24.81 -7.81 -9.60
C TRP A 155 -23.87 -7.05 -10.55
N ARG A 156 -24.10 -7.20 -11.85
CA ARG A 156 -23.34 -6.50 -12.90
C ARG A 156 -24.30 -5.89 -13.92
N ILE A 157 -23.81 -4.83 -14.58
CA ILE A 157 -24.51 -4.25 -15.74
C ILE A 157 -23.88 -4.78 -17.02
N LYS A 158 -24.77 -5.22 -17.94
CA LYS A 158 -24.42 -5.46 -19.34
C LYS A 158 -24.98 -4.29 -20.16
N GLY A 159 -24.10 -3.43 -20.67
CA GLY A 159 -24.43 -2.20 -21.37
C GLY A 159 -23.74 -0.96 -20.80
N ASP A 160 -24.22 0.23 -21.18
CA ASP A 160 -23.67 1.51 -20.69
C ASP A 160 -23.90 1.70 -19.19
N PRO A 161 -22.89 2.10 -18.40
CA PRO A 161 -23.03 2.32 -16.96
C PRO A 161 -24.06 3.38 -16.55
N THR A 162 -24.27 4.42 -17.38
CA THR A 162 -25.26 5.48 -17.15
C THR A 162 -26.67 4.89 -17.26
N GLU A 163 -26.92 4.09 -18.28
CA GLU A 163 -28.18 3.37 -18.44
C GLU A 163 -28.38 2.31 -17.35
N GLY A 164 -27.30 1.61 -17.00
CA GLY A 164 -27.30 0.66 -15.89
C GLY A 164 -27.78 1.29 -14.58
N ALA A 165 -27.35 2.51 -14.28
CA ALA A 165 -27.82 3.25 -13.10
C ALA A 165 -29.34 3.46 -13.10
N LEU A 166 -29.93 3.78 -14.28
CA LEU A 166 -31.37 3.96 -14.44
C LEU A 166 -32.11 2.63 -14.20
N VAL A 167 -31.63 1.55 -14.80
CA VAL A 167 -32.20 0.19 -14.62
C VAL A 167 -32.14 -0.27 -13.17
N VAL A 168 -31.01 -0.01 -12.49
CA VAL A 168 -30.87 -0.33 -11.05
C VAL A 168 -31.82 0.50 -10.19
N ALA A 169 -32.00 1.79 -10.50
CA ALA A 169 -32.94 2.64 -9.78
C ALA A 169 -34.40 2.13 -9.94
N ALA A 170 -34.77 1.71 -11.16
CA ALA A 170 -36.07 1.08 -11.40
C ALA A 170 -36.22 -0.25 -10.64
N ALA A 171 -35.18 -1.10 -10.64
CA ALA A 171 -35.18 -2.35 -9.89
C ALA A 171 -35.33 -2.16 -8.37
N LYS A 172 -34.77 -1.07 -7.78
CA LYS A 172 -34.99 -0.69 -6.38
C LYS A 172 -36.46 -0.38 -6.07
N ALA A 173 -37.22 0.07 -7.09
CA ALA A 173 -38.66 0.29 -7.00
C ALA A 173 -39.50 -0.98 -7.33
N GLY A 174 -38.85 -2.13 -7.55
CA GLY A 174 -39.52 -3.38 -7.95
C GLY A 174 -39.76 -3.51 -9.43
N LEU A 175 -39.38 -2.55 -10.25
CA LEU A 175 -39.56 -2.54 -11.71
C LEU A 175 -38.37 -3.23 -12.39
N LYS A 176 -38.51 -4.52 -12.70
CA LYS A 176 -37.47 -5.28 -13.38
C LYS A 176 -37.49 -5.05 -14.88
N LYS A 177 -36.35 -4.71 -15.46
CA LYS A 177 -36.20 -4.39 -16.89
C LYS A 177 -36.73 -5.51 -17.80
N LEU A 178 -36.42 -6.77 -17.51
CA LEU A 178 -36.88 -7.92 -18.30
C LEU A 178 -38.41 -8.05 -18.28
N ASP A 179 -39.04 -7.91 -17.10
CA ASP A 179 -40.49 -7.97 -16.95
C ASP A 179 -41.18 -6.80 -17.68
N LEU A 180 -40.51 -5.62 -17.70
CA LEU A 180 -41.01 -4.46 -18.43
C LEU A 180 -40.91 -4.64 -19.96
N ASP A 181 -39.80 -5.17 -20.46
CA ASP A 181 -39.60 -5.43 -21.91
C ASP A 181 -40.58 -6.49 -22.45
N ASP A 182 -40.85 -7.54 -21.66
CA ASP A 182 -41.84 -8.55 -22.02
C ASP A 182 -43.26 -7.98 -22.07
N ARG A 183 -43.59 -7.06 -21.15
CA ARG A 183 -44.91 -6.44 -21.09
C ARG A 183 -45.10 -5.30 -22.08
N PHE A 184 -44.02 -4.55 -22.38
CA PHE A 184 -44.02 -3.35 -23.20
C PHE A 184 -42.91 -3.42 -24.27
N PRO A 185 -43.08 -4.25 -25.29
CA PRO A 185 -42.03 -4.49 -26.28
C PRO A 185 -41.66 -3.20 -27.02
N ARG A 186 -40.37 -3.01 -27.26
CA ARG A 186 -39.84 -1.91 -28.07
C ARG A 186 -40.16 -2.14 -29.53
N LEU A 187 -40.68 -1.11 -30.19
CA LEU A 187 -41.02 -1.10 -31.61
C LEU A 187 -39.91 -0.50 -32.45
N GLU A 188 -39.44 0.68 -32.06
CA GLU A 188 -38.41 1.48 -32.75
C GLU A 188 -37.55 2.24 -31.80
N GLU A 189 -36.39 2.74 -32.27
CA GLU A 189 -35.51 3.62 -31.50
C GLU A 189 -34.74 4.62 -32.33
N ILE A 190 -34.43 5.79 -31.73
CA ILE A 190 -33.41 6.72 -32.19
C ILE A 190 -32.31 6.66 -31.14
N PRO A 191 -31.12 6.09 -31.47
CA PRO A 191 -30.05 5.92 -30.51
C PRO A 191 -29.45 7.28 -30.06
N PHE A 192 -28.78 7.28 -28.94
CA PHE A 192 -28.06 8.46 -28.41
C PHE A 192 -26.92 8.83 -29.36
N THR A 193 -26.81 10.14 -29.66
CA THR A 193 -25.63 10.70 -30.29
C THR A 193 -25.12 11.91 -29.49
N SER A 194 -23.82 12.22 -29.61
CA SER A 194 -23.22 13.39 -28.95
C SER A 194 -23.76 14.72 -29.50
N GLU A 195 -24.32 14.69 -30.72
CA GLU A 195 -24.91 15.87 -31.37
C GLU A 195 -26.33 16.11 -30.86
N SER A 196 -27.17 15.08 -30.86
CA SER A 196 -28.57 15.17 -30.41
C SER A 196 -28.67 15.24 -28.89
N LYS A 197 -27.68 14.69 -28.13
CA LYS A 197 -27.67 14.55 -26.67
C LYS A 197 -28.96 13.92 -26.10
N ARG A 198 -29.64 13.13 -26.90
CA ARG A 198 -30.94 12.52 -26.60
C ARG A 198 -31.03 11.12 -27.22
N MET A 199 -31.72 10.20 -26.54
CA MET A 199 -32.17 8.92 -27.05
C MET A 199 -33.69 8.87 -26.93
N THR A 200 -34.37 8.30 -27.92
CA THR A 200 -35.82 8.12 -27.91
C THR A 200 -36.16 6.68 -28.31
N THR A 201 -37.05 6.01 -27.58
CA THR A 201 -37.51 4.66 -27.85
C THR A 201 -39.04 4.63 -27.93
N LEU A 202 -39.60 3.87 -28.84
CA LEU A 202 -41.04 3.67 -29.00
C LEU A 202 -41.44 2.27 -28.52
N HIS A 203 -42.44 2.20 -27.66
CA HIS A 203 -42.90 0.96 -27.05
C HIS A 203 -44.40 0.74 -27.22
N GLN A 204 -44.83 -0.53 -27.36
CA GLN A 204 -46.22 -0.90 -27.36
C GLN A 204 -46.74 -0.97 -25.92
N MET A 205 -47.62 -0.05 -25.55
CA MET A 205 -48.31 -0.10 -24.27
C MET A 205 -49.76 -0.62 -24.44
N SER A 206 -50.45 -0.88 -23.31
CA SER A 206 -51.85 -1.36 -23.34
C SER A 206 -52.81 -0.41 -24.06
N ASP A 207 -52.57 0.90 -23.94
CA ASP A 207 -53.44 1.97 -24.42
C ASP A 207 -52.96 2.62 -25.74
N GLY A 208 -51.98 2.02 -26.39
CA GLY A 208 -51.37 2.52 -27.62
C GLY A 208 -49.85 2.67 -27.54
N PRO A 209 -49.17 3.04 -28.61
CA PRO A 209 -47.73 3.23 -28.59
C PRO A 209 -47.34 4.48 -27.80
N VAL A 210 -46.26 4.36 -26.98
CA VAL A 210 -45.70 5.43 -26.16
C VAL A 210 -44.21 5.57 -26.43
N ALA A 211 -43.76 6.80 -26.66
CA ALA A 211 -42.35 7.10 -26.79
C ALA A 211 -41.77 7.56 -25.48
N PHE A 212 -40.56 7.06 -25.14
CA PHE A 212 -39.77 7.50 -24.02
C PHE A 212 -38.50 8.17 -24.52
N ALA A 213 -38.19 9.36 -23.98
CA ALA A 213 -37.02 10.11 -24.32
C ALA A 213 -36.19 10.39 -23.07
N LYS A 214 -34.86 10.23 -23.16
CA LYS A 214 -33.91 10.61 -22.12
C LYS A 214 -32.73 11.36 -22.71
N GLY A 215 -32.16 12.29 -21.97
CA GLY A 215 -31.01 13.06 -22.46
C GLY A 215 -30.63 14.23 -21.57
N ALA A 216 -29.87 15.16 -22.16
CA ALA A 216 -29.48 16.38 -21.49
C ALA A 216 -30.72 17.21 -21.08
N PRO A 217 -30.77 17.76 -19.85
CA PRO A 217 -31.95 18.45 -19.35
C PRO A 217 -32.45 19.56 -20.28
N GLU A 218 -31.55 20.35 -20.81
CA GLU A 218 -31.86 21.44 -21.74
C GLU A 218 -32.54 20.93 -23.02
N VAL A 219 -32.01 19.84 -23.60
CA VAL A 219 -32.52 19.27 -24.85
C VAL A 219 -33.90 18.61 -24.68
N ILE A 220 -34.08 17.89 -23.60
CA ILE A 220 -35.36 17.23 -23.31
C ILE A 220 -36.43 18.27 -22.98
N LEU A 221 -36.12 19.28 -22.19
CA LEU A 221 -37.08 20.33 -21.83
C LEU A 221 -37.52 21.15 -23.04
N ASP A 222 -36.62 21.43 -23.98
CA ASP A 222 -36.97 22.13 -25.21
C ASP A 222 -38.02 21.35 -26.05
N ALA A 223 -37.97 20.02 -25.98
CA ALA A 223 -38.93 19.15 -26.67
C ALA A 223 -40.24 18.94 -25.88
N CYS A 224 -40.34 19.37 -24.62
CA CYS A 224 -41.49 19.17 -23.75
C CYS A 224 -42.51 20.31 -23.86
N ALA A 225 -43.79 19.98 -24.02
CA ALA A 225 -44.92 20.90 -23.91
C ALA A 225 -45.65 20.80 -22.57
N ARG A 226 -45.48 19.71 -21.86
CA ARG A 226 -46.16 19.39 -20.61
C ARG A 226 -45.17 18.89 -19.56
N ARG A 227 -45.59 18.89 -18.29
CA ARG A 227 -44.89 18.23 -17.17
C ARG A 227 -45.87 17.38 -16.38
N GLN A 228 -45.41 16.25 -15.88
CA GLN A 228 -46.23 15.43 -14.96
C GLN A 228 -46.44 16.14 -13.62
N SER A 229 -47.58 15.90 -13.01
CA SER A 229 -47.94 16.35 -11.67
C SER A 229 -48.87 15.33 -11.01
N ALA A 230 -48.99 15.34 -9.67
CA ALA A 230 -49.92 14.52 -8.91
C ALA A 230 -51.40 14.70 -9.35
N GLU A 231 -51.75 15.85 -9.89
CA GLU A 231 -53.09 16.16 -10.39
C GLU A 231 -53.30 15.84 -11.88
N GLY A 232 -52.28 15.28 -12.54
CA GLY A 232 -52.24 15.01 -13.98
C GLY A 232 -51.22 15.89 -14.73
N ASP A 233 -51.10 15.69 -16.04
CA ASP A 233 -50.12 16.40 -16.85
C ASP A 233 -50.54 17.85 -17.06
N LEU A 234 -49.69 18.79 -16.60
CA LEU A 234 -49.90 20.23 -16.70
C LEU A 234 -49.05 20.84 -17.85
N PRO A 235 -49.48 21.96 -18.47
CA PRO A 235 -48.65 22.68 -19.42
C PRO A 235 -47.30 23.07 -18.80
N LEU A 236 -46.23 23.03 -19.58
CA LEU A 236 -44.92 23.47 -19.17
C LEU A 236 -44.65 24.88 -19.69
N ASP A 237 -44.77 25.87 -18.80
CA ASP A 237 -44.46 27.26 -19.07
C ASP A 237 -42.97 27.60 -18.90
N ASP A 238 -42.55 28.80 -19.27
CA ASP A 238 -41.16 29.25 -19.19
C ASP A 238 -40.65 29.28 -17.74
N ASP A 239 -41.52 29.52 -16.78
CA ASP A 239 -41.19 29.57 -15.37
C ASP A 239 -40.95 28.17 -14.82
N GLY A 240 -41.77 27.19 -15.23
CA GLY A 240 -41.58 25.78 -14.96
C GLY A 240 -40.28 25.26 -15.54
N ARG A 241 -39.95 25.65 -16.81
CA ARG A 241 -38.67 25.27 -17.44
C ARG A 241 -37.48 25.80 -16.65
N ARG A 242 -37.49 27.08 -16.25
CA ARG A 242 -36.42 27.68 -15.43
C ARG A 242 -36.23 26.96 -14.11
N ARG A 243 -37.31 26.69 -13.38
CA ARG A 243 -37.24 25.95 -12.10
C ARG A 243 -36.62 24.55 -12.26
N ILE A 244 -36.95 23.83 -13.32
CA ILE A 244 -36.38 22.51 -13.59
C ILE A 244 -34.89 22.60 -13.96
N LEU A 245 -34.51 23.59 -14.78
CA LEU A 245 -33.09 23.83 -15.13
C LEU A 245 -32.27 24.25 -13.90
N ASP A 246 -32.85 25.07 -13.02
CA ASP A 246 -32.21 25.46 -11.76
C ASP A 246 -32.01 24.24 -10.84
N ALA A 247 -33.01 23.34 -10.78
CA ALA A 247 -32.88 22.09 -10.05
C ALA A 247 -31.77 21.19 -10.66
N ALA A 248 -31.74 21.08 -11.99
CA ALA A 248 -30.68 20.35 -12.68
C ALA A 248 -29.30 20.96 -12.41
N GLY A 249 -29.19 22.29 -12.42
CA GLY A 249 -27.97 23.03 -12.05
C GLY A 249 -27.55 22.75 -10.61
N GLY A 250 -28.51 22.74 -9.66
CA GLY A 250 -28.27 22.40 -8.26
C GLY A 250 -27.75 20.96 -8.08
N MET A 251 -28.29 19.99 -8.79
CA MET A 251 -27.81 18.60 -8.80
C MET A 251 -26.40 18.50 -9.44
N ALA A 252 -26.17 19.20 -10.55
CA ALA A 252 -24.86 19.25 -11.21
C ALA A 252 -23.78 19.89 -10.33
N ALA A 253 -24.14 20.91 -9.53
CA ALA A 253 -23.24 21.54 -8.55
C ALA A 253 -22.82 20.57 -7.42
N GLN A 254 -23.62 19.51 -7.16
CA GLN A 254 -23.29 18.41 -6.28
C GLN A 254 -22.52 17.27 -7.01
N ALA A 255 -21.93 17.59 -8.16
CA ALA A 255 -21.16 16.68 -9.00
C ALA A 255 -21.95 15.48 -9.58
N MET A 256 -23.27 15.60 -9.67
CA MET A 256 -24.09 14.58 -10.30
C MET A 256 -24.12 14.77 -11.83
N ARG A 257 -24.05 13.67 -12.55
CA ARG A 257 -24.50 13.64 -13.94
C ARG A 257 -26.03 13.66 -13.94
N VAL A 258 -26.62 14.64 -14.57
CA VAL A 258 -28.08 14.81 -14.59
C VAL A 258 -28.63 14.45 -15.95
N LEU A 259 -29.64 13.58 -15.98
CA LEU A 259 -30.45 13.28 -17.15
C LEU A 259 -31.89 13.70 -16.89
N ALA A 260 -32.55 14.23 -17.93
CA ALA A 260 -33.99 14.40 -17.97
C ALA A 260 -34.64 13.21 -18.67
N VAL A 261 -35.84 12.85 -18.22
CA VAL A 261 -36.67 11.81 -18.79
C VAL A 261 -38.04 12.38 -19.12
N ALA A 262 -38.55 12.04 -20.30
CA ALA A 262 -39.85 12.47 -20.77
C ALA A 262 -40.54 11.34 -21.51
N GLU A 263 -41.88 11.47 -21.71
CA GLU A 263 -42.65 10.53 -22.53
C GLU A 263 -43.65 11.24 -23.43
N LYS A 264 -44.15 10.54 -24.44
CA LYS A 264 -45.25 10.99 -25.27
C LYS A 264 -46.19 9.82 -25.54
N SER A 265 -47.44 9.96 -25.10
CA SER A 265 -48.52 9.06 -25.44
C SER A 265 -49.00 9.30 -26.88
N ASP A 266 -49.60 8.29 -27.50
CA ASP A 266 -50.16 8.35 -28.85
C ASP A 266 -49.15 8.73 -29.95
N ALA A 267 -47.92 8.27 -29.84
CA ALA A 267 -46.86 8.49 -30.80
C ALA A 267 -46.95 7.40 -31.91
N ASP A 268 -47.52 7.72 -33.03
CA ASP A 268 -47.67 6.77 -34.15
C ASP A 268 -46.32 6.35 -34.78
N CYS A 269 -45.28 7.21 -34.68
CA CYS A 269 -43.95 6.95 -35.18
C CYS A 269 -42.91 7.83 -34.44
N LEU A 270 -41.62 7.49 -34.57
CA LEU A 270 -40.54 8.20 -33.90
C LEU A 270 -40.37 9.67 -34.35
N ASP A 271 -40.69 9.98 -35.61
CA ASP A 271 -40.61 11.38 -36.11
C ASP A 271 -41.58 12.29 -35.35
N HIS A 272 -42.79 11.80 -35.05
CA HIS A 272 -43.78 12.54 -34.26
C HIS A 272 -43.44 12.55 -32.75
N ALA A 273 -42.57 11.66 -32.31
CA ALA A 273 -42.15 11.53 -30.91
C ALA A 273 -41.03 12.50 -30.49
N GLN A 274 -40.57 13.38 -31.39
CA GLN A 274 -39.43 14.28 -31.10
C GLN A 274 -39.84 15.59 -30.42
N GLU A 275 -41.15 15.95 -30.43
CA GLU A 275 -41.67 17.19 -29.87
C GLU A 275 -43.01 16.94 -29.14
N GLY A 276 -43.38 17.90 -28.28
CA GLY A 276 -44.64 17.83 -27.53
C GLY A 276 -44.62 16.77 -26.41
N LEU A 277 -43.46 16.46 -25.89
CA LEU A 277 -43.26 15.51 -24.78
C LEU A 277 -43.84 16.01 -23.46
N THR A 278 -44.14 15.07 -22.56
CA THR A 278 -44.41 15.35 -21.15
C THR A 278 -43.13 15.08 -20.31
N PHE A 279 -42.60 16.08 -19.67
CA PHE A 279 -41.47 15.96 -18.77
C PHE A 279 -41.84 15.15 -17.53
N LEU A 280 -41.10 14.10 -17.20
CA LEU A 280 -41.36 13.20 -16.06
C LEU A 280 -40.46 13.55 -14.85
N GLY A 281 -39.22 13.89 -15.06
CA GLY A 281 -38.31 14.24 -13.98
C GLY A 281 -36.83 14.27 -14.37
N LEU A 282 -36.01 14.65 -13.39
CA LEU A 282 -34.56 14.59 -13.50
C LEU A 282 -34.02 13.40 -12.69
N VAL A 283 -32.96 12.80 -13.22
CA VAL A 283 -32.24 11.73 -12.55
C VAL A 283 -30.78 12.15 -12.40
N GLY A 284 -30.34 12.30 -11.14
CA GLY A 284 -28.96 12.63 -10.79
C GLY A 284 -28.21 11.39 -10.35
N MET A 285 -27.05 11.16 -10.96
CA MET A 285 -26.22 9.99 -10.71
C MET A 285 -24.76 10.36 -10.54
N ILE A 286 -24.05 9.59 -9.73
CA ILE A 286 -22.62 9.76 -9.47
C ILE A 286 -21.96 8.37 -9.38
N ASP A 287 -20.67 8.31 -9.68
CA ASP A 287 -19.83 7.16 -9.35
C ASP A 287 -19.37 7.30 -7.89
N PRO A 288 -19.92 6.50 -6.94
CA PRO A 288 -19.70 6.71 -5.52
C PRO A 288 -18.30 6.30 -5.09
N PRO A 289 -17.70 7.02 -4.12
CA PRO A 289 -16.47 6.59 -3.49
C PRO A 289 -16.59 5.20 -2.88
N ARG A 290 -15.47 4.45 -2.88
CA ARG A 290 -15.40 3.19 -2.13
C ARG A 290 -15.47 3.48 -0.63
N PRO A 291 -16.25 2.73 0.16
CA PRO A 291 -16.40 2.98 1.60
C PRO A 291 -15.06 2.98 2.35
N GLU A 292 -14.14 2.09 1.96
CA GLU A 292 -12.82 1.92 2.57
C GLU A 292 -11.79 2.98 2.15
N ALA A 293 -12.05 3.73 1.09
CA ALA A 293 -11.09 4.69 0.55
C ALA A 293 -10.83 5.86 1.52
N ALA A 294 -11.86 6.37 2.19
CA ALA A 294 -11.71 7.44 3.17
C ALA A 294 -10.85 7.02 4.37
N ASP A 295 -11.02 5.80 4.89
CA ASP A 295 -10.21 5.25 5.98
C ASP A 295 -8.77 5.03 5.56
N ALA A 296 -8.56 4.55 4.34
CA ALA A 296 -7.25 4.34 3.75
C ALA A 296 -6.50 5.69 3.57
N ILE A 297 -7.20 6.74 3.11
CA ILE A 297 -6.63 8.10 3.00
C ILE A 297 -6.22 8.63 4.37
N ARG A 298 -7.07 8.49 5.40
CA ARG A 298 -6.72 8.87 6.78
C ARG A 298 -5.48 8.12 7.29
N THR A 299 -5.36 6.84 6.96
CA THR A 299 -4.18 6.03 7.32
C THR A 299 -2.92 6.55 6.62
N CYS A 300 -3.01 6.95 5.34
CA CYS A 300 -1.91 7.59 4.61
C CYS A 300 -1.49 8.90 5.29
N GLU A 301 -2.44 9.78 5.62
CA GLU A 301 -2.16 11.05 6.31
C GLU A 301 -1.44 10.83 7.64
N ALA A 302 -1.93 9.89 8.46
CA ALA A 302 -1.29 9.52 9.74
C ALA A 302 0.13 8.98 9.55
N ALA A 303 0.38 8.33 8.42
CA ALA A 303 1.68 7.80 8.02
C ALA A 303 2.58 8.83 7.32
N GLY A 304 2.12 10.09 7.16
CA GLY A 304 2.83 11.15 6.45
C GLY A 304 2.93 10.94 4.94
N ILE A 305 2.02 10.14 4.36
CA ILE A 305 1.92 9.86 2.94
C ILE A 305 0.86 10.79 2.35
N ARG A 306 1.24 11.56 1.34
CA ARG A 306 0.27 12.42 0.61
C ARG A 306 -0.48 11.60 -0.41
N VAL A 307 -1.79 11.79 -0.48
CA VAL A 307 -2.63 11.22 -1.53
C VAL A 307 -3.07 12.34 -2.45
N LEU A 308 -2.87 12.16 -3.74
CA LEU A 308 -3.29 13.08 -4.80
C LEU A 308 -4.30 12.37 -5.70
N MET A 309 -5.37 13.06 -6.08
CA MET A 309 -6.35 12.55 -7.02
C MET A 309 -6.10 13.15 -8.40
N MET A 310 -6.06 12.32 -9.44
CA MET A 310 -5.94 12.70 -10.84
C MET A 310 -7.11 12.13 -11.62
N THR A 311 -7.82 12.95 -12.38
CA THR A 311 -8.99 12.47 -13.12
C THR A 311 -9.21 13.27 -14.42
N GLY A 312 -9.80 12.61 -15.41
CA GLY A 312 -10.33 13.27 -16.62
C GLY A 312 -11.65 14.01 -16.38
N ASP A 313 -12.28 13.86 -15.21
CA ASP A 313 -13.56 14.43 -14.87
C ASP A 313 -13.56 15.96 -14.77
N HIS A 314 -14.77 16.53 -14.79
CA HIS A 314 -14.98 17.95 -14.54
C HIS A 314 -14.47 18.36 -13.14
N PRO A 315 -13.88 19.56 -12.98
CA PRO A 315 -13.34 20.03 -11.69
C PRO A 315 -14.34 19.94 -10.53
N ALA A 316 -15.60 20.33 -10.76
CA ALA A 316 -16.64 20.27 -9.72
C ALA A 316 -16.89 18.81 -9.23
N THR A 317 -16.90 17.85 -10.15
CA THR A 317 -17.05 16.41 -9.80
C THR A 317 -15.84 15.91 -8.99
N ALA A 318 -14.63 16.27 -9.46
CA ALA A 318 -13.40 15.92 -8.78
C ALA A 318 -13.33 16.51 -7.37
N GLU A 319 -13.73 17.78 -7.22
CA GLU A 319 -13.77 18.48 -5.94
C GLU A 319 -14.76 17.85 -4.96
N ALA A 320 -15.98 17.53 -5.41
CA ALA A 320 -17.00 16.93 -4.56
C ALA A 320 -16.56 15.55 -4.05
N VAL A 321 -16.05 14.68 -4.91
CA VAL A 321 -15.51 13.36 -4.52
C VAL A 321 -14.32 13.49 -3.57
N ALA A 322 -13.41 14.44 -3.84
CA ALA A 322 -12.25 14.67 -2.99
C ALA A 322 -12.64 15.18 -1.60
N ARG A 323 -13.68 16.02 -1.49
CA ARG A 323 -14.23 16.48 -0.21
C ARG A 323 -14.90 15.35 0.57
N GLU A 324 -15.71 14.53 -0.11
CA GLU A 324 -16.38 13.36 0.49
C GLU A 324 -15.35 12.36 1.05
N LEU A 325 -14.25 12.13 0.34
CA LEU A 325 -13.14 11.27 0.78
C LEU A 325 -12.27 11.91 1.87
N GLY A 326 -12.48 13.20 2.20
CA GLY A 326 -11.63 13.95 3.13
C GLY A 326 -10.24 14.29 2.57
N LEU A 327 -10.02 14.08 1.28
CA LEU A 327 -8.76 14.33 0.60
C LEU A 327 -8.52 15.83 0.40
N LEU A 328 -9.57 16.60 0.12
CA LEU A 328 -9.50 18.04 -0.09
C LEU A 328 -10.08 18.80 1.11
N ARG A 329 -9.23 19.27 2.02
CA ARG A 329 -9.63 20.11 3.18
C ARG A 329 -9.27 21.57 2.96
N GLU A 330 -8.00 21.85 2.71
CA GLU A 330 -7.44 23.21 2.49
C GLU A 330 -6.61 23.29 1.20
N GLY A 331 -6.66 22.24 0.37
CA GLY A 331 -5.86 22.13 -0.84
C GLY A 331 -6.50 22.78 -2.06
N ARG A 332 -5.73 22.77 -3.15
CA ARG A 332 -6.11 23.37 -4.43
C ARG A 332 -6.48 22.30 -5.46
N VAL A 333 -7.55 22.55 -6.20
CA VAL A 333 -7.90 21.85 -7.44
C VAL A 333 -7.28 22.60 -8.61
N VAL A 334 -6.57 21.86 -9.49
CA VAL A 334 -5.94 22.45 -10.69
C VAL A 334 -6.41 21.67 -11.91
N THR A 335 -6.78 22.38 -12.96
CA THR A 335 -7.18 21.78 -14.24
C THR A 335 -5.98 21.51 -15.14
N GLY A 336 -6.14 20.62 -16.13
CA GLY A 336 -5.12 20.39 -17.15
C GLY A 336 -4.72 21.65 -17.88
N ALA A 337 -5.66 22.54 -18.22
CA ALA A 337 -5.38 23.83 -18.89
C ALA A 337 -4.56 24.78 -17.99
N GLU A 338 -4.89 24.87 -16.70
CA GLU A 338 -4.08 25.65 -15.75
C GLU A 338 -2.68 25.06 -15.60
N LEU A 339 -2.58 23.72 -15.59
CA LEU A 339 -1.29 23.03 -15.52
C LEU A 339 -0.43 23.31 -16.76
N GLU A 340 -1.02 23.33 -17.96
CA GLU A 340 -0.32 23.67 -19.20
C GLU A 340 0.21 25.11 -19.20
N ALA A 341 -0.54 26.05 -18.62
CA ALA A 341 -0.15 27.46 -18.54
C ALA A 341 1.06 27.70 -17.61
N LEU A 342 1.36 26.80 -16.67
CA LEU A 342 2.50 26.93 -15.77
C LEU A 342 3.79 26.48 -16.45
N SER A 343 4.87 27.25 -16.29
CA SER A 343 6.22 26.77 -16.61
C SER A 343 6.65 25.60 -15.71
N ALA A 344 7.69 24.88 -16.10
CA ALA A 344 8.21 23.77 -15.30
C ALA A 344 8.69 24.20 -13.90
N ALA A 345 9.27 25.41 -13.79
CA ALA A 345 9.75 25.95 -12.53
C ALA A 345 8.60 26.37 -11.61
N GLU A 346 7.61 27.11 -12.13
CA GLU A 346 6.42 27.52 -11.38
C GLU A 346 5.63 26.31 -10.89
N PHE A 347 5.47 25.29 -11.73
CA PHE A 347 4.79 24.07 -11.34
C PHE A 347 5.55 23.30 -10.25
N ALA A 348 6.87 23.20 -10.39
CA ALA A 348 7.70 22.56 -9.36
C ALA A 348 7.54 23.23 -7.98
N ASP A 349 7.36 24.55 -7.92
CA ASP A 349 7.15 25.27 -6.66
C ASP A 349 5.74 25.08 -6.09
N GLN A 350 4.73 24.90 -6.94
CA GLN A 350 3.33 24.77 -6.54
C GLN A 350 2.87 23.33 -6.29
N VAL A 351 3.58 22.30 -6.82
CA VAL A 351 3.15 20.89 -6.79
C VAL A 351 2.85 20.37 -5.38
N GLU A 352 3.51 20.94 -4.36
CA GLU A 352 3.29 20.56 -2.96
C GLU A 352 1.93 21.03 -2.41
N GLY A 353 1.33 22.09 -2.97
CA GLY A 353 0.05 22.64 -2.53
C GLY A 353 -1.17 22.09 -3.28
N ILE A 354 -0.96 21.23 -4.29
CA ILE A 354 -2.03 20.71 -5.14
C ILE A 354 -2.41 19.31 -4.67
N GLN A 355 -3.70 19.05 -4.47
CA GLN A 355 -4.22 17.75 -4.04
C GLN A 355 -5.09 17.08 -5.11
N VAL A 356 -5.69 17.84 -6.00
CA VAL A 356 -6.60 17.35 -7.03
C VAL A 356 -6.23 17.92 -8.38
N TYR A 357 -6.10 17.05 -9.37
CA TYR A 357 -5.87 17.39 -10.77
C TYR A 357 -7.07 16.91 -11.58
N ALA A 358 -7.82 17.85 -12.17
CA ALA A 358 -9.04 17.59 -12.93
C ALA A 358 -8.84 17.86 -14.44
N ARG A 359 -9.56 17.16 -15.31
CA ARG A 359 -9.43 17.23 -16.78
C ARG A 359 -7.97 17.06 -17.24
N VAL A 360 -7.25 16.11 -16.64
CA VAL A 360 -5.85 15.85 -16.97
C VAL A 360 -5.69 14.82 -18.07
N SER A 361 -4.76 15.12 -18.98
CA SER A 361 -4.30 14.20 -20.02
C SER A 361 -3.21 13.25 -19.46
N PRO A 362 -2.85 12.18 -20.18
CA PRO A 362 -1.73 11.31 -19.82
C PRO A 362 -0.39 12.05 -19.65
N GLU A 363 -0.15 13.05 -20.47
CA GLU A 363 1.06 13.89 -20.40
C GLU A 363 1.09 14.70 -19.11
N HIS A 364 -0.07 15.20 -18.64
CA HIS A 364 -0.19 15.88 -17.37
C HIS A 364 0.13 14.95 -16.20
N LYS A 365 -0.36 13.70 -16.22
CA LYS A 365 -0.05 12.68 -15.21
C LYS A 365 1.45 12.44 -15.12
N LEU A 366 2.13 12.28 -16.26
CA LEU A 366 3.58 12.12 -16.34
C LEU A 366 4.34 13.34 -15.79
N ARG A 367 3.87 14.55 -16.12
CA ARG A 367 4.45 15.81 -15.65
C ARG A 367 4.38 15.94 -14.12
N VAL A 368 3.24 15.58 -13.51
CA VAL A 368 3.04 15.61 -12.06
C VAL A 368 3.99 14.62 -11.37
N VAL A 369 4.06 13.36 -11.83
CA VAL A 369 4.99 12.35 -11.30
C VAL A 369 6.43 12.86 -11.36
N THR A 370 6.84 13.42 -12.50
CA THR A 370 8.21 13.93 -12.69
C THR A 370 8.54 15.09 -11.75
N ALA A 371 7.60 16.01 -11.54
CA ALA A 371 7.79 17.15 -10.63
C ALA A 371 7.92 16.71 -9.16
N LEU A 372 7.10 15.75 -8.73
CA LEU A 372 7.18 15.16 -7.38
C LEU A 372 8.50 14.43 -7.15
N GLN A 373 8.97 13.66 -8.14
CA GLN A 373 10.27 12.98 -8.08
C GLN A 373 11.43 13.99 -7.97
N ALA A 374 11.36 15.10 -8.70
CA ALA A 374 12.37 16.16 -8.63
C ALA A 374 12.45 16.81 -7.24
N ARG A 375 11.34 16.84 -6.48
CA ARG A 375 11.27 17.25 -5.08
C ARG A 375 11.76 16.19 -4.09
N GLY A 376 12.12 15.00 -4.57
CA GLY A 376 12.65 13.91 -3.74
C GLY A 376 11.58 12.98 -3.17
N HIS A 377 10.35 13.02 -3.70
CA HIS A 377 9.31 12.07 -3.33
C HIS A 377 9.51 10.71 -3.99
N VAL A 378 9.13 9.66 -3.26
CA VAL A 378 8.89 8.32 -3.81
C VAL A 378 7.42 8.24 -4.18
N VAL A 379 7.15 8.14 -5.47
CA VAL A 379 5.79 8.23 -6.02
C VAL A 379 5.26 6.86 -6.37
N ALA A 380 4.09 6.51 -5.80
CA ALA A 380 3.24 5.44 -6.30
C ALA A 380 2.18 6.06 -7.22
N MET A 381 2.00 5.52 -8.42
CA MET A 381 1.03 6.00 -9.41
C MET A 381 0.09 4.88 -9.80
N THR A 382 -1.24 5.11 -9.71
CA THR A 382 -2.23 4.16 -10.19
C THR A 382 -2.72 4.50 -11.59
N GLY A 383 -3.16 3.48 -12.33
CA GLY A 383 -3.79 3.63 -13.63
C GLY A 383 -4.31 2.30 -14.16
N ASP A 384 -5.28 2.37 -15.06
CA ASP A 384 -5.94 1.22 -15.67
C ASP A 384 -5.85 1.22 -17.20
N GLY A 385 -5.68 2.40 -17.79
CA GLY A 385 -5.68 2.61 -19.24
C GLY A 385 -4.31 2.49 -19.92
N VAL A 386 -4.34 2.29 -21.23
CA VAL A 386 -3.14 2.38 -22.10
C VAL A 386 -2.46 3.74 -21.94
N ASN A 387 -3.26 4.78 -21.75
CA ASN A 387 -2.82 6.16 -21.59
C ASN A 387 -2.03 6.42 -20.30
N ASP A 388 -2.19 5.58 -19.28
CA ASP A 388 -1.49 5.70 -18.00
C ASP A 388 -0.11 5.06 -18.01
N ALA A 389 0.16 4.18 -18.99
CA ALA A 389 1.39 3.41 -19.05
C ALA A 389 2.70 4.24 -18.95
N PRO A 390 2.83 5.42 -19.58
CA PRO A 390 4.01 6.26 -19.41
C PRO A 390 4.21 6.75 -17.96
N ALA A 391 3.13 7.15 -17.28
CA ALA A 391 3.17 7.62 -15.90
C ALA A 391 3.44 6.45 -14.93
N LEU A 392 2.81 5.27 -15.15
CA LEU A 392 3.06 4.03 -14.40
C LEU A 392 4.52 3.59 -14.49
N LYS A 393 5.11 3.64 -15.69
CA LYS A 393 6.51 3.27 -15.92
C LYS A 393 7.49 4.26 -15.32
N LYS A 394 7.10 5.55 -15.25
CA LYS A 394 7.92 6.65 -14.71
C LYS A 394 7.96 6.66 -13.19
N ALA A 395 6.86 6.35 -12.53
CA ALA A 395 6.77 6.28 -11.08
C ALA A 395 7.71 5.20 -10.52
N GLU A 396 8.19 5.38 -9.27
CA GLU A 396 8.94 4.34 -8.56
C GLU A 396 8.09 3.08 -8.40
N ILE A 397 6.79 3.27 -8.14
CA ILE A 397 5.81 2.18 -8.02
C ILE A 397 4.62 2.47 -8.92
N GLY A 398 4.66 1.95 -10.15
CA GLY A 398 3.45 1.88 -10.98
C GLY A 398 2.52 0.80 -10.45
N VAL A 399 1.25 1.12 -10.29
CA VAL A 399 0.20 0.24 -9.75
C VAL A 399 -0.90 0.11 -10.79
N ALA A 400 -1.07 -1.05 -11.38
CA ALA A 400 -2.14 -1.32 -12.33
C ALA A 400 -3.35 -2.00 -11.66
N MET A 401 -4.53 -1.72 -12.20
CA MET A 401 -5.76 -2.43 -11.84
C MET A 401 -5.75 -3.83 -12.44
N GLY A 402 -6.15 -4.83 -11.68
CA GLY A 402 -6.13 -6.24 -12.08
C GLY A 402 -7.39 -6.65 -12.83
N ILE A 403 -8.54 -6.08 -12.44
CA ILE A 403 -9.84 -6.37 -13.02
C ILE A 403 -10.10 -5.46 -14.23
N SER A 404 -10.11 -4.14 -14.02
CA SER A 404 -10.41 -3.14 -15.06
C SER A 404 -9.20 -2.78 -15.92
N GLY A 405 -7.98 -3.03 -15.46
CA GLY A 405 -6.76 -2.60 -16.13
C GLY A 405 -6.49 -3.31 -17.45
N THR A 406 -6.03 -2.54 -18.44
CA THR A 406 -5.55 -3.07 -19.73
C THR A 406 -4.22 -3.81 -19.57
N ASP A 407 -3.92 -4.73 -20.47
CA ASP A 407 -2.66 -5.48 -20.45
C ASP A 407 -1.45 -4.56 -20.55
N VAL A 408 -1.55 -3.45 -21.30
CA VAL A 408 -0.50 -2.44 -21.42
C VAL A 408 -0.21 -1.77 -20.07
N ALA A 409 -1.25 -1.39 -19.32
CA ALA A 409 -1.09 -0.84 -17.98
C ALA A 409 -0.47 -1.87 -17.02
N LYS A 410 -0.95 -3.12 -17.07
CA LYS A 410 -0.40 -4.24 -16.27
C LYS A 410 1.06 -4.51 -16.58
N GLU A 411 1.49 -4.43 -17.85
CA GLU A 411 2.90 -4.60 -18.24
C GLU A 411 3.79 -3.45 -17.79
N ALA A 412 3.30 -2.22 -17.83
CA ALA A 412 4.03 -1.05 -17.40
C ALA A 412 4.26 -0.99 -15.88
N ALA A 413 3.34 -1.57 -15.10
CA ALA A 413 3.31 -1.48 -13.66
C ALA A 413 4.32 -2.40 -12.96
N ALA A 414 4.77 -1.98 -11.77
CA ALA A 414 5.58 -2.79 -10.85
C ALA A 414 4.70 -3.67 -9.92
N MET A 415 3.46 -3.25 -9.68
CA MET A 415 2.47 -3.92 -8.83
C MET A 415 1.11 -3.94 -9.51
N MET A 416 0.32 -4.98 -9.27
CA MET A 416 -1.06 -5.13 -9.75
C MET A 416 -1.99 -5.41 -8.58
N LEU A 417 -3.13 -4.72 -8.52
CA LEU A 417 -4.18 -4.96 -7.52
C LEU A 417 -5.19 -5.97 -8.06
N THR A 418 -5.47 -7.04 -7.33
CA THR A 418 -6.43 -8.05 -7.78
C THR A 418 -7.89 -7.69 -7.48
N ASP A 419 -8.13 -6.60 -6.75
CA ASP A 419 -9.44 -6.10 -6.33
C ASP A 419 -9.72 -4.66 -6.74
N ASP A 420 -8.80 -4.03 -7.47
CA ASP A 420 -8.86 -2.64 -7.93
C ASP A 420 -9.15 -1.63 -6.80
N ASN A 421 -8.71 -1.93 -5.57
CA ASN A 421 -9.07 -1.16 -4.39
C ASN A 421 -7.89 -0.34 -3.86
N PHE A 422 -8.09 0.97 -3.68
CA PHE A 422 -7.10 1.88 -3.11
C PHE A 422 -6.59 1.43 -1.73
N ALA A 423 -7.46 0.86 -0.89
CA ALA A 423 -7.07 0.37 0.44
C ALA A 423 -5.99 -0.73 0.36
N SER A 424 -5.99 -1.53 -0.72
CA SER A 424 -4.98 -2.56 -0.94
C SER A 424 -3.59 -1.97 -1.24
N ILE A 425 -3.52 -0.75 -1.81
CA ILE A 425 -2.25 -0.01 -1.97
C ILE A 425 -1.69 0.36 -0.60
N VAL A 426 -2.53 0.90 0.28
CA VAL A 426 -2.13 1.30 1.63
C VAL A 426 -1.66 0.10 2.45
N ALA A 427 -2.39 -1.02 2.35
CA ALA A 427 -1.99 -2.28 2.97
C ALA A 427 -0.65 -2.82 2.40
N ALA A 428 -0.41 -2.62 1.11
CA ALA A 428 0.85 -2.99 0.49
C ALA A 428 2.02 -2.10 0.95
N VAL A 429 1.80 -0.79 1.11
CA VAL A 429 2.80 0.13 1.68
C VAL A 429 3.14 -0.26 3.12
N GLU A 430 2.14 -0.61 3.95
CA GLU A 430 2.34 -1.10 5.31
C GLU A 430 3.24 -2.35 5.31
N GLU A 431 2.94 -3.34 4.46
CA GLU A 431 3.76 -4.55 4.34
C GLU A 431 5.17 -4.25 3.84
N GLY A 432 5.32 -3.35 2.85
CA GLY A 432 6.63 -2.89 2.34
C GLY A 432 7.49 -2.25 3.43
N ARG A 433 6.89 -1.42 4.31
CA ARG A 433 7.56 -0.86 5.49
C ARG A 433 8.00 -1.95 6.46
N GLY A 434 7.13 -2.94 6.72
CA GLY A 434 7.44 -4.08 7.60
C GLY A 434 8.59 -4.93 7.07
N ILE A 435 8.61 -5.21 5.77
CA ILE A 435 9.69 -5.95 5.11
C ILE A 435 11.01 -5.20 5.25
N PHE A 436 11.01 -3.89 4.99
CA PHE A 436 12.21 -3.09 5.15
C PHE A 436 12.71 -3.05 6.60
N ASP A 437 11.82 -2.85 7.58
CA ASP A 437 12.20 -2.88 8.99
C ASP A 437 12.85 -4.22 9.35
N ASN A 438 12.33 -5.34 8.83
CA ASN A 438 12.90 -6.66 9.05
C ASN A 438 14.28 -6.81 8.38
N ILE A 439 14.47 -6.25 7.17
CA ILE A 439 15.78 -6.18 6.53
C ILE A 439 16.78 -5.46 7.46
N MET A 440 16.39 -4.35 8.05
CA MET A 440 17.25 -3.60 8.96
C MET A 440 17.58 -4.37 10.24
N LYS A 441 16.62 -5.14 10.78
CA LYS A 441 16.83 -5.96 11.99
C LYS A 441 17.92 -7.01 11.78
N TYR A 442 17.80 -7.84 10.73
CA TYR A 442 18.80 -8.88 10.49
C TYR A 442 20.14 -8.33 9.99
N LEU A 443 20.15 -7.23 9.23
CA LEU A 443 21.40 -6.56 8.84
C LEU A 443 22.14 -6.04 10.10
N GLY A 444 21.42 -5.37 10.99
CA GLY A 444 21.99 -4.88 12.25
C GLY A 444 22.55 -6.02 13.10
N PHE A 445 21.81 -7.12 13.20
CA PHE A 445 22.23 -8.33 13.92
C PHE A 445 23.52 -8.91 13.31
N LEU A 446 23.54 -9.25 12.02
CA LEU A 446 24.68 -9.88 11.36
C LEU A 446 25.93 -9.00 11.38
N LEU A 447 25.79 -7.70 11.07
CA LEU A 447 26.93 -6.80 11.06
C LEU A 447 27.50 -6.55 12.46
N SER A 448 26.66 -6.48 13.50
CA SER A 448 27.14 -6.35 14.87
C SER A 448 27.84 -7.62 15.36
N SER A 449 27.40 -8.81 14.94
CA SER A 449 28.07 -10.08 15.22
C SER A 449 29.47 -10.10 14.61
N ASN A 450 29.58 -9.80 13.32
CA ASN A 450 30.89 -9.78 12.63
C ASN A 450 31.86 -8.75 13.22
N ILE A 451 31.37 -7.56 13.60
CA ILE A 451 32.20 -6.55 14.31
C ILE A 451 32.66 -7.09 15.66
N GLY A 452 31.79 -7.82 16.38
CA GLY A 452 32.11 -8.47 17.64
C GLY A 452 33.26 -9.47 17.51
N GLU A 453 33.20 -10.32 16.51
CA GLU A 453 34.23 -11.35 16.22
C GLU A 453 35.55 -10.72 15.79
N ILE A 454 35.50 -9.84 14.79
CA ILE A 454 36.71 -9.16 14.29
C ILE A 454 37.37 -8.36 15.39
N GLY A 455 36.59 -7.62 16.18
CA GLY A 455 37.13 -6.80 17.28
C GLY A 455 37.73 -7.62 18.42
N LEU A 456 37.17 -8.79 18.73
CA LEU A 456 37.73 -9.74 19.68
C LEU A 456 39.08 -10.27 19.18
N MET A 457 39.17 -10.72 17.94
CA MET A 457 40.38 -11.28 17.35
C MET A 457 41.47 -10.22 17.20
N ALA A 458 41.11 -9.02 16.71
CA ALA A 458 42.02 -7.88 16.61
C ALA A 458 42.54 -7.44 17.97
N GLY A 459 41.64 -7.33 18.97
CA GLY A 459 41.96 -6.94 20.31
C GLY A 459 42.93 -7.92 21.00
N ALA A 460 42.68 -9.23 20.87
CA ALA A 460 43.57 -10.27 21.39
C ALA A 460 44.96 -10.18 20.73
N THR A 461 45.03 -10.06 19.43
CA THR A 461 46.29 -9.92 18.69
C THR A 461 47.06 -8.65 19.11
N LEU A 462 46.37 -7.51 19.24
CA LEU A 462 46.98 -6.25 19.67
C LEU A 462 47.52 -6.32 21.10
N LEU A 463 46.85 -7.03 22.00
CA LEU A 463 47.25 -7.21 23.39
C LEU A 463 48.32 -8.32 23.57
N GLY A 464 48.70 -9.03 22.51
CA GLY A 464 49.67 -10.12 22.59
C GLY A 464 49.13 -11.36 23.30
N LEU A 465 47.82 -11.57 23.31
CA LEU A 465 47.16 -12.75 23.85
C LEU A 465 47.16 -13.87 22.81
N PRO A 466 47.01 -15.14 23.22
CA PRO A 466 46.69 -16.23 22.29
C PRO A 466 45.42 -15.95 21.50
N LEU A 467 45.18 -16.68 20.41
CA LEU A 467 43.97 -16.54 19.63
C LEU A 467 42.76 -17.03 20.46
N PRO A 468 41.71 -16.17 20.66
CA PRO A 468 40.59 -16.51 21.52
C PRO A 468 39.60 -17.49 20.89
N LEU A 469 39.66 -17.67 19.58
CA LEU A 469 38.82 -18.58 18.79
C LEU A 469 39.64 -19.30 17.73
N THR A 470 39.27 -20.55 17.45
CA THR A 470 39.81 -21.30 16.31
C THR A 470 39.07 -20.92 15.00
N ALA A 471 39.70 -21.19 13.86
CA ALA A 471 39.05 -20.99 12.57
C ALA A 471 37.73 -21.81 12.43
N VAL A 472 37.68 -23.01 13.00
CA VAL A 472 36.48 -23.86 12.99
C VAL A 472 35.37 -23.27 13.87
N GLN A 473 35.72 -22.68 15.03
CA GLN A 473 34.75 -21.99 15.89
C GLN A 473 34.16 -20.75 15.19
N ILE A 474 34.97 -19.94 14.52
CA ILE A 474 34.50 -18.79 13.74
C ILE A 474 33.54 -19.24 12.64
N LEU A 475 33.90 -20.28 11.90
CA LEU A 475 33.03 -20.83 10.84
C LEU A 475 31.71 -21.38 11.44
N TYR A 476 31.77 -22.04 12.59
CA TYR A 476 30.58 -22.50 13.29
C TYR A 476 29.65 -21.35 13.67
N VAL A 477 30.18 -20.27 14.21
CA VAL A 477 29.41 -19.09 14.60
C VAL A 477 28.69 -18.50 13.37
N ASN A 478 29.41 -18.24 12.29
CA ASN A 478 28.85 -17.61 11.10
C ASN A 478 27.82 -18.49 10.35
N LEU A 479 28.05 -19.80 10.31
CA LEU A 479 27.21 -20.72 9.55
C LEU A 479 26.07 -21.30 10.38
N ALA A 480 26.35 -21.69 11.63
CA ALA A 480 25.38 -22.41 12.48
C ALA A 480 24.56 -21.48 13.35
N THR A 481 25.15 -20.39 13.93
CA THR A 481 24.45 -19.58 14.93
C THR A 481 23.93 -18.23 14.42
N ASP A 482 24.40 -17.72 13.28
CA ASP A 482 23.90 -16.46 12.72
C ASP A 482 22.74 -16.65 11.72
N GLY A 483 22.69 -17.79 11.04
CA GLY A 483 21.76 -18.02 9.94
C GLY A 483 20.29 -18.10 10.35
N LEU A 484 19.96 -18.95 11.31
CA LEU A 484 18.56 -19.17 11.73
C LEU A 484 17.95 -17.98 12.46
N PRO A 485 18.62 -17.28 13.40
CA PRO A 485 18.10 -16.05 14.00
C PRO A 485 17.91 -14.94 12.97
N ALA A 486 18.82 -14.79 11.99
CA ALA A 486 18.65 -13.82 10.91
C ALA A 486 17.40 -14.11 10.07
N LEU A 487 17.16 -15.38 9.70
CA LEU A 487 15.94 -15.82 9.02
C LEU A 487 14.69 -15.56 9.87
N ALA A 488 14.76 -15.80 11.16
CA ALA A 488 13.64 -15.53 12.07
C ALA A 488 13.34 -14.03 12.19
N LEU A 489 14.37 -13.17 12.18
CA LEU A 489 14.21 -11.72 12.15
C LEU A 489 13.62 -11.22 10.81
N ALA A 490 13.92 -11.90 9.70
CA ALA A 490 13.33 -11.58 8.40
C ALA A 490 11.80 -11.73 8.34
N VAL A 491 11.22 -12.50 9.25
CA VAL A 491 9.77 -12.72 9.37
C VAL A 491 9.18 -12.17 10.67
N ASP A 492 9.90 -11.30 11.36
CA ASP A 492 9.45 -10.71 12.62
C ASP A 492 8.12 -9.94 12.42
N PRO A 493 7.17 -10.03 13.37
CA PRO A 493 5.94 -9.25 13.31
C PRO A 493 6.23 -7.75 13.24
N PRO A 494 5.49 -6.98 12.43
CA PRO A 494 5.69 -5.53 12.32
C PRO A 494 5.37 -4.81 13.64
N ASP A 495 6.03 -3.68 13.85
CA ASP A 495 5.74 -2.80 14.96
C ASP A 495 4.34 -2.15 14.80
N ALA A 496 3.61 -1.96 15.90
CA ALA A 496 2.24 -1.43 15.89
C ALA A 496 2.15 0.06 15.46
N ASP A 497 3.26 0.78 15.46
CA ASP A 497 3.33 2.20 15.07
C ASP A 497 3.83 2.43 13.63
N LEU A 498 3.92 1.36 12.83
CA LEU A 498 4.52 1.38 11.50
C LEU A 498 3.87 2.41 10.57
N MET A 499 2.52 2.50 10.60
CA MET A 499 1.74 3.47 9.82
C MET A 499 1.46 4.78 10.57
N ARG A 500 2.29 5.10 11.59
CA ARG A 500 2.35 6.42 12.24
C ARG A 500 3.70 7.10 12.05
N ARG A 501 4.62 6.43 11.37
CA ARG A 501 5.97 6.95 11.07
C ARG A 501 5.94 7.66 9.72
N ARG A 502 6.66 8.78 9.61
CA ARG A 502 6.83 9.46 8.32
C ARG A 502 7.61 8.58 7.33
N PRO A 503 7.36 8.73 6.01
CA PRO A 503 8.14 8.05 4.99
C PRO A 503 9.62 8.42 5.09
N ARG A 504 10.48 7.48 4.73
CA ARG A 504 11.92 7.74 4.66
C ARG A 504 12.23 8.56 3.40
N HIS A 505 13.24 9.40 3.49
CA HIS A 505 13.73 10.12 2.32
C HIS A 505 14.22 9.13 1.25
N ALA A 506 13.90 9.38 -0.02
CA ALA A 506 14.31 8.56 -1.16
C ALA A 506 15.83 8.36 -1.25
N ARG A 507 16.60 9.34 -0.78
CA ARG A 507 18.08 9.30 -0.77
C ARG A 507 18.68 8.76 0.53
N ALA A 508 17.86 8.46 1.54
CA ALA A 508 18.36 7.89 2.80
C ALA A 508 18.76 6.43 2.55
N GLY A 509 20.05 6.17 2.57
CA GLY A 509 20.59 4.82 2.47
C GLY A 509 20.17 3.95 3.67
N VAL A 510 20.41 2.66 3.56
CA VAL A 510 20.20 1.67 4.63
C VAL A 510 21.00 2.02 5.90
N PHE A 511 22.21 2.55 5.73
CA PHE A 511 23.14 2.88 6.82
C PHE A 511 23.04 4.36 7.22
N THR A 512 21.99 4.70 7.97
CA THR A 512 21.90 6.01 8.62
C THR A 512 22.82 6.08 9.84
N ARG A 513 23.18 7.30 10.27
CA ARG A 513 24.06 7.50 11.46
C ARG A 513 23.57 6.75 12.71
N PRO A 514 22.26 6.79 13.08
CA PRO A 514 21.78 6.04 14.24
C PRO A 514 21.93 4.53 14.09
N VAL A 515 21.70 3.99 12.89
CA VAL A 515 21.84 2.56 12.59
C VAL A 515 23.28 2.12 12.74
N VAL A 516 24.22 2.84 12.12
CA VAL A 516 25.66 2.54 12.20
C VAL A 516 26.13 2.63 13.66
N ALA A 517 25.71 3.67 14.41
CA ALA A 517 26.06 3.82 15.81
C ALA A 517 25.57 2.61 16.65
N THR A 518 24.33 2.16 16.44
CA THR A 518 23.76 1.01 17.16
C THR A 518 24.55 -0.28 16.86
N ILE A 519 24.88 -0.53 15.58
CA ILE A 519 25.69 -1.68 15.15
C ILE A 519 27.07 -1.64 15.80
N LEU A 520 27.73 -0.48 15.78
CA LEU A 520 29.05 -0.30 16.39
C LEU A 520 29.01 -0.48 17.92
N ILE A 521 28.00 0.07 18.60
CA ILE A 521 27.85 -0.12 20.06
C ILE A 521 27.70 -1.60 20.39
N ALA A 522 26.86 -2.33 19.68
CA ALA A 522 26.65 -3.75 19.91
C ALA A 522 27.91 -4.58 19.65
N GLY A 523 28.57 -4.37 18.51
CA GLY A 523 29.75 -5.11 18.12
C GLY A 523 30.97 -4.81 19.02
N LEU A 524 31.24 -3.54 19.29
CA LEU A 524 32.37 -3.15 20.15
C LEU A 524 32.17 -3.60 21.59
N TRP A 525 30.94 -3.54 22.13
CA TRP A 525 30.66 -4.08 23.46
C TRP A 525 30.86 -5.60 23.50
N SER A 526 30.36 -6.33 22.51
CA SER A 526 30.60 -7.76 22.37
C SER A 526 32.11 -8.08 22.37
N SER A 527 32.89 -7.37 21.54
CA SER A 527 34.36 -7.51 21.51
C SER A 527 35.00 -7.27 22.87
N ALA A 528 34.63 -6.17 23.53
CA ALA A 528 35.24 -5.78 24.82
C ALA A 528 34.95 -6.77 25.94
N VAL A 529 33.70 -7.23 26.04
CA VAL A 529 33.28 -8.21 27.06
C VAL A 529 33.95 -9.57 26.84
N ASN A 530 33.98 -10.05 25.59
CA ASN A 530 34.62 -11.33 25.27
C ASN A 530 36.13 -11.27 25.48
N LEU A 531 36.77 -10.17 25.10
CA LEU A 531 38.23 -9.95 25.33
C LEU A 531 38.55 -9.89 26.82
N TRP A 532 37.71 -9.19 27.62
CA TRP A 532 37.82 -9.16 29.05
C TRP A 532 37.67 -10.57 29.67
N LEU A 533 36.63 -11.32 29.26
CA LEU A 533 36.39 -12.68 29.74
C LEU A 533 37.56 -13.61 29.43
N PHE A 534 38.09 -13.55 28.21
CA PHE A 534 39.22 -14.34 27.75
C PHE A 534 40.47 -14.07 28.60
N ARG A 535 40.85 -12.78 28.73
CA ARG A 535 41.98 -12.36 29.54
C ARG A 535 41.82 -12.76 30.99
N TRP A 536 40.64 -12.58 31.57
CA TRP A 536 40.33 -12.96 32.93
C TRP A 536 40.45 -14.50 33.12
N ALA A 537 39.92 -15.29 32.20
CA ALA A 537 40.00 -16.74 32.26
C ALA A 537 41.44 -17.24 32.24
N LEU A 538 42.29 -16.71 31.35
CA LEU A 538 43.73 -17.02 31.33
C LEU A 538 44.42 -16.61 32.66
N GLY A 539 44.11 -15.44 33.20
CA GLY A 539 44.68 -14.96 34.47
C GLY A 539 44.20 -15.69 35.72
N SER A 540 43.08 -16.40 35.66
CA SER A 540 42.50 -17.17 36.76
C SER A 540 43.01 -18.60 36.85
N GLY A 541 44.02 -18.97 36.04
CA GLY A 541 44.64 -20.29 36.04
C GLY A 541 43.87 -21.37 35.26
N ARG A 542 42.88 -20.99 34.44
CA ARG A 542 42.24 -21.89 33.52
C ARG A 542 43.14 -22.22 32.33
N SER A 543 43.00 -23.41 31.74
CA SER A 543 43.74 -23.72 30.54
C SER A 543 43.30 -22.85 29.35
N GLU A 544 44.19 -22.67 28.40
CA GLU A 544 43.87 -21.89 27.17
C GLU A 544 42.61 -22.44 26.45
N ALA A 545 42.49 -23.75 26.34
CA ALA A 545 41.31 -24.42 25.74
C ALA A 545 40.02 -24.14 26.53
N GLN A 546 40.07 -24.04 27.87
CA GLN A 546 38.92 -23.64 28.68
C GLN A 546 38.57 -22.16 28.46
N ALA A 547 39.58 -21.28 28.46
CA ALA A 547 39.39 -19.84 28.19
C ALA A 547 38.76 -19.62 26.78
N MET A 548 39.26 -20.31 25.78
CA MET A 548 38.68 -20.30 24.43
C MET A 548 37.22 -20.80 24.43
N THR A 549 36.91 -21.92 25.10
CA THR A 549 35.54 -22.45 25.19
C THR A 549 34.59 -21.48 25.87
N MET A 550 35.03 -20.83 26.98
CA MET A 550 34.24 -19.80 27.67
C MET A 550 33.95 -18.60 26.76
N THR A 551 34.97 -18.15 26.03
CA THR A 551 34.83 -17.01 25.09
C THR A 551 33.92 -17.35 23.92
N PHE A 552 34.09 -18.54 23.34
CA PHE A 552 33.21 -19.04 22.28
C PHE A 552 31.74 -19.11 22.75
N ALA A 553 31.47 -19.71 23.94
CA ALA A 553 30.13 -19.79 24.48
C ALA A 553 29.54 -18.41 24.81
N ALA A 554 30.35 -17.47 25.34
CA ALA A 554 29.92 -16.10 25.64
C ALA A 554 29.57 -15.33 24.35
N LEU A 555 30.39 -15.47 23.30
CA LEU A 555 30.13 -14.86 22.00
C LEU A 555 28.78 -15.31 21.44
N VAL A 556 28.52 -16.61 21.42
CA VAL A 556 27.25 -17.20 20.94
C VAL A 556 26.07 -16.70 21.79
N LEU A 557 26.17 -16.68 23.13
CA LEU A 557 25.09 -16.18 23.98
C LEU A 557 24.84 -14.67 23.80
N ILE A 558 25.88 -13.87 23.57
CA ILE A 558 25.75 -12.44 23.24
C ILE A 558 24.98 -12.27 21.93
N GLN A 559 25.27 -13.09 20.92
CA GLN A 559 24.54 -13.08 19.65
C GLN A 559 23.05 -13.40 19.86
N PHE A 560 22.72 -14.40 20.69
CA PHE A 560 21.33 -14.69 21.03
C PHE A 560 20.62 -13.49 21.70
N CYS A 561 21.27 -12.85 22.67
CA CYS A 561 20.75 -11.64 23.28
C CYS A 561 20.56 -10.52 22.24
N ASN A 562 21.51 -10.36 21.32
CA ASN A 562 21.43 -9.38 20.24
C ASN A 562 20.32 -9.66 19.24
N ALA A 563 20.07 -10.92 18.90
CA ALA A 563 18.94 -11.28 18.04
C ALA A 563 17.61 -10.78 18.60
N TYR A 564 17.42 -10.88 19.93
CA TYR A 564 16.24 -10.29 20.60
C TYR A 564 16.33 -8.76 20.68
N ASN A 565 17.50 -8.17 20.91
CA ASN A 565 17.69 -6.71 20.99
C ASN A 565 17.37 -6.02 19.66
N PHE A 566 17.77 -6.61 18.53
CA PHE A 566 17.53 -6.07 17.18
C PHE A 566 16.11 -6.24 16.66
N ARG A 567 15.20 -6.92 17.39
CA ARG A 567 13.79 -7.01 17.02
C ARG A 567 13.10 -5.65 16.94
N SER A 568 13.52 -4.68 17.70
CA SER A 568 13.09 -3.29 17.56
C SER A 568 14.22 -2.35 17.92
N ASP A 569 14.39 -1.32 17.12
CA ASP A 569 15.35 -0.27 17.31
C ASP A 569 14.85 0.88 18.21
N ARG A 570 13.55 0.88 18.52
CA ARG A 570 12.85 1.93 19.30
C ARG A 570 12.22 1.41 20.58
N HIS A 571 11.67 0.19 20.55
CA HIS A 571 10.98 -0.38 21.69
C HIS A 571 11.90 -1.23 22.54
N SER A 572 11.66 -1.20 23.86
CA SER A 572 12.39 -2.07 24.78
C SER A 572 12.13 -3.55 24.48
N LEU A 573 13.20 -4.35 24.62
CA LEU A 573 13.13 -5.80 24.55
C LEU A 573 12.04 -6.37 25.49
N LEU A 574 11.87 -5.76 26.67
CA LEU A 574 10.95 -6.26 27.71
C LEU A 574 9.47 -6.11 27.35
N ARG A 575 9.12 -5.32 26.33
CA ARG A 575 7.71 -5.06 25.98
C ARG A 575 7.00 -6.30 25.41
N ARG A 576 7.66 -7.09 24.54
CA ARG A 576 7.16 -8.34 23.97
C ARG A 576 8.33 -9.27 23.59
N PRO A 577 9.10 -9.80 24.55
CA PRO A 577 10.35 -10.50 24.26
C PRO A 577 10.17 -11.73 23.37
N PHE A 578 9.13 -12.51 23.60
CA PHE A 578 8.89 -13.80 22.93
C PHE A 578 7.81 -13.77 21.83
N ALA A 579 7.48 -12.61 21.28
CA ALA A 579 6.43 -12.49 20.26
C ALA A 579 6.80 -13.16 18.92
N ASN A 580 8.09 -13.27 18.59
CA ASN A 580 8.55 -13.99 17.42
C ASN A 580 8.81 -15.46 17.74
N ARG A 581 7.83 -16.34 17.42
CA ARG A 581 7.94 -17.79 17.66
C ARG A 581 9.10 -18.46 16.93
N TRP A 582 9.42 -17.94 15.72
CA TRP A 582 10.51 -18.49 14.93
C TRP A 582 11.87 -18.15 15.52
N LEU A 583 12.02 -16.95 16.07
CA LEU A 583 13.23 -16.57 16.79
C LEU A 583 13.41 -17.39 18.06
N ASN A 584 12.34 -17.61 18.81
CA ASN A 584 12.39 -18.45 20.01
C ASN A 584 12.82 -19.88 19.66
N LEU A 585 12.27 -20.45 18.58
CA LEU A 585 12.63 -21.80 18.12
C LEU A 585 14.10 -21.84 17.66
N ALA A 586 14.55 -20.86 16.86
CA ALA A 586 15.93 -20.77 16.37
C ALA A 586 16.92 -20.70 17.53
N VAL A 587 16.72 -19.76 18.47
CA VAL A 587 17.61 -19.60 19.64
C VAL A 587 17.59 -20.84 20.54
N SER A 588 16.43 -21.48 20.75
CA SER A 588 16.36 -22.72 21.54
C SER A 588 17.12 -23.86 20.87
N TRP A 589 17.00 -24.01 19.56
CA TRP A 589 17.73 -24.99 18.77
C TRP A 589 19.24 -24.77 18.84
N GLU A 590 19.68 -23.55 18.64
CA GLU A 590 21.11 -23.20 18.67
C GLU A 590 21.72 -23.27 20.07
N LEU A 591 20.93 -22.98 21.11
CA LEU A 591 21.35 -23.22 22.49
C LEU A 591 21.57 -24.71 22.75
N ALA A 592 20.69 -25.57 22.24
CA ALA A 592 20.87 -27.02 22.31
C ALA A 592 22.13 -27.48 21.58
N LEU A 593 22.38 -26.92 20.37
CA LEU A 593 23.60 -27.19 19.60
C LEU A 593 24.85 -26.73 20.36
N LEU A 594 24.84 -25.54 20.96
CA LEU A 594 25.95 -25.04 21.79
C LEU A 594 26.27 -26.00 22.95
N LEU A 595 25.23 -26.47 23.64
CA LEU A 595 25.42 -27.48 24.72
C LEU A 595 26.01 -28.79 24.19
N LEU A 596 25.55 -29.26 23.03
CA LEU A 596 26.12 -30.45 22.38
C LEU A 596 27.60 -30.26 22.04
N VAL A 597 27.98 -29.12 21.50
CA VAL A 597 29.35 -28.76 21.15
C VAL A 597 30.26 -28.68 22.38
N VAL A 598 29.74 -28.23 23.51
CA VAL A 598 30.51 -28.09 24.76
C VAL A 598 30.64 -29.42 25.50
N TYR A 599 29.62 -30.33 25.42
CA TYR A 599 29.60 -31.55 26.25
C TYR A 599 29.75 -32.86 25.48
N LEU A 600 29.49 -32.92 24.17
CA LEU A 600 29.57 -34.15 23.41
C LEU A 600 31.01 -34.41 22.90
N PRO A 601 31.73 -35.46 23.33
CA PRO A 601 33.14 -35.69 23.02
C PRO A 601 33.46 -35.75 21.51
N ILE A 602 32.50 -36.21 20.68
CA ILE A 602 32.68 -36.29 19.22
C ILE A 602 32.73 -34.90 18.57
N LEU A 603 32.06 -33.92 19.18
CA LEU A 603 32.01 -32.51 18.69
C LEU A 603 33.12 -31.64 19.34
N GLN A 604 33.53 -32.00 20.56
CA GLN A 604 34.61 -31.29 21.25
C GLN A 604 35.94 -31.34 20.48
N ARG A 605 36.28 -32.50 19.91
CA ARG A 605 37.56 -32.65 19.21
C ARG A 605 37.73 -31.74 18.01
N PRO A 606 36.80 -31.67 17.05
CA PRO A 606 36.96 -30.80 15.87
C PRO A 606 36.82 -29.31 16.21
N LEU A 607 36.05 -28.94 17.24
CA LEU A 607 35.80 -27.58 17.66
C LEU A 607 36.80 -27.07 18.72
N GLY A 608 37.62 -27.94 19.29
CA GLY A 608 38.58 -27.58 20.33
C GLY A 608 37.90 -27.10 21.62
N THR A 609 36.71 -27.59 21.93
CA THR A 609 35.95 -27.22 23.12
C THR A 609 36.17 -28.17 24.27
N LEU A 610 35.93 -27.68 25.51
CA LEU A 610 35.98 -28.46 26.74
C LEU A 610 34.69 -28.26 27.53
N ALA A 611 34.34 -29.24 28.35
CA ALA A 611 33.19 -29.16 29.24
C ALA A 611 33.38 -27.99 30.24
N LEU A 612 32.37 -27.15 30.35
CA LEU A 612 32.34 -26.00 31.26
C LEU A 612 31.65 -26.40 32.59
N SER A 613 32.16 -25.91 33.71
CA SER A 613 31.48 -26.05 35.00
C SER A 613 30.29 -25.13 35.14
N GLY A 614 29.40 -25.40 36.13
CA GLY A 614 28.28 -24.50 36.42
C GLY A 614 28.71 -23.08 36.76
N ALA A 615 29.86 -22.89 37.41
CA ALA A 615 30.44 -21.59 37.72
C ALA A 615 30.93 -20.85 36.44
N ASP A 616 31.48 -21.61 35.47
CA ASP A 616 31.88 -21.03 34.19
C ASP A 616 30.65 -20.57 33.40
N TRP A 617 29.55 -21.34 33.39
CA TRP A 617 28.29 -20.94 32.76
C TRP A 617 27.66 -19.69 33.40
N LEU A 618 27.76 -19.52 34.73
CA LEU A 618 27.29 -18.31 35.40
C LEU A 618 28.07 -17.09 34.95
N LEU A 619 29.39 -17.21 34.80
CA LEU A 619 30.23 -16.13 34.31
C LEU A 619 29.99 -15.81 32.85
N VAL A 620 29.91 -16.85 32.00
CA VAL A 620 29.61 -16.73 30.57
C VAL A 620 28.24 -16.10 30.36
N GLY A 621 27.21 -16.58 31.07
CA GLY A 621 25.85 -16.04 31.00
C GLY A 621 25.75 -14.61 31.53
N GLY A 622 26.41 -14.33 32.65
CA GLY A 622 26.53 -12.98 33.22
C GLY A 622 27.19 -11.99 32.26
N ALA A 623 28.31 -12.38 31.64
CA ALA A 623 28.97 -11.60 30.61
C ALA A 623 28.07 -11.35 29.39
N ALA A 624 27.38 -12.39 28.92
CA ALA A 624 26.48 -12.25 27.77
C ALA A 624 25.28 -11.31 28.05
N LEU A 625 24.72 -11.37 29.24
CA LEU A 625 23.57 -10.52 29.60
C LEU A 625 23.93 -9.02 29.69
N THR A 626 25.21 -8.64 29.81
CA THR A 626 25.61 -7.23 29.84
C THR A 626 25.26 -6.44 28.60
N ILE A 627 25.09 -7.13 27.45
CA ILE A 627 24.69 -6.48 26.19
C ILE A 627 23.26 -5.90 26.24
N VAL A 628 22.38 -6.48 27.05
CA VAL A 628 20.98 -6.07 27.14
C VAL A 628 20.84 -4.62 27.65
N PRO A 629 21.37 -4.25 28.82
CA PRO A 629 21.30 -2.86 29.30
C PRO A 629 22.02 -1.86 28.37
N VAL A 630 23.08 -2.27 27.69
CA VAL A 630 23.80 -1.41 26.74
C VAL A 630 22.93 -1.11 25.52
N MET A 631 22.26 -2.12 24.98
CA MET A 631 21.35 -1.94 23.87
C MET A 631 20.09 -1.15 24.26
N GLU A 632 19.56 -1.35 25.45
CA GLU A 632 18.44 -0.53 25.96
C GLU A 632 18.86 0.95 26.15
N ALA A 633 20.07 1.20 26.61
CA ALA A 633 20.63 2.56 26.68
C ALA A 633 20.81 3.17 25.28
N SER A 634 21.28 2.39 24.29
CA SER A 634 21.38 2.82 22.89
C SER A 634 20.00 3.20 22.32
N LYS A 635 18.96 2.39 22.55
CA LYS A 635 17.58 2.70 22.14
C LYS A 635 17.05 3.98 22.83
N TRP A 636 17.37 4.18 24.09
CA TRP A 636 17.00 5.39 24.82
C TRP A 636 17.68 6.64 24.25
N LEU A 637 18.99 6.58 23.93
CA LEU A 637 19.74 7.65 23.29
C LEU A 637 19.16 7.99 21.91
N ARG A 638 18.80 6.97 21.13
CA ARG A 638 18.17 7.13 19.82
C ARG A 638 16.82 7.84 19.93
N ARG A 639 15.94 7.42 20.85
CA ARG A 639 14.64 8.08 21.08
C ARG A 639 14.78 9.57 21.46
N ARG A 640 15.90 9.97 22.07
CA ARG A 640 16.22 11.36 22.39
C ARG A 640 16.93 12.12 21.26
N GLY A 641 17.16 11.49 20.12
CA GLY A 641 17.84 12.10 18.98
C GLY A 641 19.35 12.31 19.18
N LEU A 642 19.94 11.78 20.26
CA LEU A 642 21.35 11.98 20.60
C LEU A 642 22.32 11.18 19.70
N LEU A 643 21.84 10.17 18.98
CA LEU A 643 22.62 9.40 18.00
C LEU A 643 22.50 9.95 16.58
N GLY A 644 21.85 11.10 16.39
CA GLY A 644 21.60 11.74 15.10
C GLY A 644 20.12 11.71 14.74
N ALA A 645 19.69 12.70 13.93
CA ALA A 645 18.32 12.73 13.41
C ALA A 645 18.11 11.57 12.42
N GLU A 646 16.96 10.94 12.47
CA GLU A 646 16.49 10.08 11.39
C GLU A 646 16.19 11.03 10.22
N GLY A 647 16.98 10.96 9.15
CA GLY A 647 16.85 11.80 7.97
C GLY A 647 15.53 11.57 7.22
#